data_1e273f70da9915880b437260315f53fb
#
_entry.id   1e273f70da9915880b437260315f53fb
#
_cell.length_a   1.000
_cell.length_b   1.000
_cell.length_c   1.000
_cell.angle_alpha   90.00
_cell.angle_beta   90.00
_cell.angle_gamma   90.00
#
_symmetry.space_group_name_H-M   'P 1'
#
loop_
_entity.id
_entity.type
_entity.pdbx_description
1 polymer ?
#
loop_
_entity_poly.entity_id
_entity_poly.type
_entity_poly.pdbx_seq_one_letter_code
_entity_poly.pdbx_strand_id
1 'polypeptide(L)'
;MSKDSEQAQGTEEPEEDALESWEDGPAFGVSEDKDPVCETSVEEWIDGVDINSTADVPIPDKLVDQVIGQEAASIVVRKAAEQRRHVIMVGEPGTGKSMLARSMTEFLPRERLEDILVFRNEDDENEPRVRTVPAGRGSRILSERKAQIRLQRERTNRTLLFVALVIGAALLLATISSGEILTFIFGSFILVFGYFFLRTRLTAGDDANVPKLLIKHEREDEPPFIDATGTLAGALLGDVRHDPFQSGADLATPAHERVEPGAVHRANKGVLYIDEIRMLRMEEQQALLVAMQEKELSISGRSERSSGALTKSEPVPTDFILIAAGNLDSIQNMHPALRSRIRGYGYEVYVNTDMRDTERNRRRLIRFIAQEVNNEIKKGSGKPIPHFDRGSTSLILKEAQRRSGRRGKLSLRLRELGGLVRIAGDLAAEEGAELTCADHVTRARMIAKPLEQQVADRYLERQAEYAMLVNRGNRVGRVNGLAVLGADSGLSDYSGVVLPVEAMVTPAQGMSGKVIATGGLSDLANESVINISAVVKKLTGKDIKDYDLHVQFPGTHNVDGDSASITMATAIISAFEGVPIEQNLAMTGSLSVRGEILPVGGVTAKIEAAAKSGIAKVVIPRANLQDVLVDEKWEKKVKVLPVDSLDEVLEHALVGAEEKVSLVERLAMVIDTISKGTDTQPSA
;
A
#
# COMPACT_ATOMS: atom_id res chain seq x y z
N MET A 1 -40.29 44.68 -42.42
CA MET A 1 -41.14 43.48 -42.37
C MET A 1 -40.24 42.33 -42.76
N SER A 2 -39.94 41.38 -42.02
CA SER A 2 -40.44 40.65 -40.90
C SER A 2 -39.22 40.03 -40.18
N LYS A 3 -39.22 40.05 -38.90
CA LYS A 3 -38.32 39.36 -38.00
C LYS A 3 -38.66 37.87 -38.01
N ASP A 4 -37.68 37.01 -38.04
CA ASP A 4 -37.78 35.70 -37.43
C ASP A 4 -36.52 35.45 -36.57
N SER A 5 -36.79 35.30 -35.31
CA SER A 5 -35.87 35.00 -34.22
C SER A 5 -35.73 33.48 -34.10
N GLU A 6 -34.56 32.96 -34.35
CA GLU A 6 -34.20 31.61 -33.90
C GLU A 6 -33.73 31.70 -32.45
N GLN A 7 -34.50 31.04 -31.61
CA GLN A 7 -34.14 30.71 -30.23
C GLN A 7 -33.04 29.66 -30.24
N ALA A 8 -31.85 30.05 -29.79
CA ALA A 8 -30.84 29.10 -29.33
C ALA A 8 -31.31 28.56 -28.00
N GLN A 9 -31.67 27.29 -27.96
CA GLN A 9 -31.84 26.52 -26.72
C GLN A 9 -30.46 26.39 -26.06
N GLY A 10 -30.31 27.02 -24.90
CA GLY A 10 -29.20 26.77 -23.99
C GLY A 10 -29.33 25.34 -23.46
N THR A 11 -28.34 24.54 -23.72
CA THR A 11 -28.08 23.31 -22.94
C THR A 11 -27.55 23.76 -21.58
N GLU A 12 -28.42 23.74 -20.59
CA GLU A 12 -28.07 23.84 -19.19
C GLU A 12 -27.07 22.70 -18.85
N GLU A 13 -25.96 23.06 -18.26
CA GLU A 13 -25.00 22.16 -17.65
C GLU A 13 -25.55 21.78 -16.26
N PRO A 14 -26.16 20.61 -16.06
CA PRO A 14 -26.69 20.21 -14.74
C PRO A 14 -25.65 19.57 -13.83
N GLU A 15 -24.38 19.47 -14.25
CA GLU A 15 -23.38 18.69 -13.52
C GLU A 15 -22.60 19.46 -12.43
N GLU A 16 -22.40 20.78 -12.57
CA GLU A 16 -21.66 21.56 -11.56
C GLU A 16 -22.49 21.81 -10.30
N ASP A 17 -23.78 22.13 -10.42
CA ASP A 17 -24.69 22.36 -9.26
C ASP A 17 -24.90 21.08 -8.43
N ALA A 18 -24.91 19.90 -9.05
CA ALA A 18 -25.05 18.62 -8.35
C ALA A 18 -23.80 18.28 -7.52
N LEU A 19 -22.60 18.59 -8.03
CA LEU A 19 -21.34 18.41 -7.31
C LEU A 19 -21.24 19.36 -6.10
N GLU A 20 -21.66 20.60 -6.21
CA GLU A 20 -21.66 21.58 -5.10
C GLU A 20 -22.58 21.16 -3.95
N SER A 21 -23.71 20.50 -4.21
CA SER A 21 -24.61 19.98 -3.17
C SER A 21 -24.02 18.81 -2.39
N TRP A 22 -23.04 18.08 -2.95
CA TRP A 22 -22.32 16.97 -2.31
C TRP A 22 -20.99 17.41 -1.68
N GLU A 23 -20.46 18.57 -2.07
CA GLU A 23 -19.25 19.17 -1.55
C GLU A 23 -19.54 20.57 -1.00
N ASP A 24 -19.75 20.70 0.31
CA ASP A 24 -19.78 22.01 0.95
C ASP A 24 -18.39 22.64 0.95
N GLY A 25 -18.07 23.38 -0.14
CA GLY A 25 -16.88 24.23 -0.29
C GLY A 25 -15.67 23.59 -0.98
N PRO A 26 -14.71 24.43 -1.41
CA PRO A 26 -13.56 23.98 -2.20
C PRO A 26 -12.74 22.94 -1.45
N ALA A 27 -12.34 21.87 -2.14
CA ALA A 27 -11.56 20.74 -1.63
C ALA A 27 -10.21 21.12 -0.98
N PHE A 28 -9.87 22.40 -0.89
CA PHE A 28 -8.57 22.94 -0.49
C PHE A 28 -8.57 23.86 0.74
N GLY A 29 -9.63 23.86 1.55
CA GLY A 29 -9.63 24.55 2.85
C GLY A 29 -9.03 23.67 3.94
N VAL A 30 -8.02 24.16 4.66
CA VAL A 30 -7.50 23.59 5.91
C VAL A 30 -8.56 23.72 7.00
N SER A 31 -9.67 22.93 6.92
CA SER A 31 -10.77 23.01 7.87
C SER A 31 -11.28 21.66 8.39
N GLU A 32 -10.45 20.59 8.28
CA GLU A 32 -10.82 19.26 8.78
C GLU A 32 -11.15 19.23 10.30
N ASP A 33 -10.62 20.19 11.07
CA ASP A 33 -10.79 20.21 12.53
C ASP A 33 -12.08 20.92 13.02
N LYS A 34 -12.91 21.47 12.14
CA LYS A 34 -14.05 22.28 12.53
C LYS A 34 -15.42 21.59 12.42
N ASP A 35 -15.54 20.57 11.56
CA ASP A 35 -16.82 19.90 11.40
C ASP A 35 -17.08 19.01 12.63
N PRO A 36 -18.27 19.10 13.26
CA PRO A 36 -18.60 18.27 14.41
C PRO A 36 -18.66 16.79 14.00
N VAL A 37 -18.23 15.91 14.91
CA VAL A 37 -18.43 14.48 14.76
C VAL A 37 -19.93 14.18 14.73
N CYS A 38 -20.37 13.34 13.82
CA CYS A 38 -21.75 12.96 13.65
C CYS A 38 -22.20 12.11 14.85
N GLU A 39 -23.14 12.60 15.65
CA GLU A 39 -23.66 11.89 16.82
C GLU A 39 -24.77 10.90 16.46
N THR A 40 -25.41 11.09 15.30
CA THR A 40 -26.46 10.20 14.79
C THR A 40 -25.88 8.89 14.28
N SER A 41 -26.61 7.80 14.50
CA SER A 41 -26.22 6.49 13.94
C SER A 41 -26.10 6.56 12.40
N VAL A 42 -25.33 5.64 11.82
CA VAL A 42 -25.18 5.61 10.34
C VAL A 42 -26.52 5.33 9.67
N GLU A 43 -27.37 4.50 10.28
CA GLU A 43 -28.70 4.16 9.76
C GLU A 43 -29.64 5.37 9.75
N GLU A 44 -29.75 6.07 10.88
CA GLU A 44 -30.59 7.25 10.97
C GLU A 44 -30.10 8.38 10.04
N TRP A 45 -28.78 8.53 9.93
CA TRP A 45 -28.20 9.53 9.06
C TRP A 45 -28.47 9.25 7.58
N ILE A 46 -28.28 8.01 7.11
CA ILE A 46 -28.45 7.66 5.69
C ILE A 46 -29.90 7.74 5.24
N ASP A 47 -30.87 7.52 6.16
CA ASP A 47 -32.28 7.68 5.88
C ASP A 47 -32.65 9.14 5.59
N GLY A 48 -31.88 10.09 6.12
CA GLY A 48 -32.02 11.52 5.86
C GLY A 48 -31.32 12.01 4.59
N VAL A 49 -30.49 11.17 3.94
CA VAL A 49 -29.77 11.53 2.70
C VAL A 49 -30.64 11.21 1.48
N ASP A 50 -30.75 12.15 0.55
CA ASP A 50 -31.56 11.98 -0.66
C ASP A 50 -30.81 11.21 -1.75
N ILE A 51 -30.64 9.90 -1.55
CA ILE A 51 -30.07 8.96 -2.51
C ILE A 51 -30.89 7.67 -2.50
N ASN A 52 -31.18 7.09 -3.65
CA ASN A 52 -31.78 5.77 -3.74
C ASN A 52 -30.71 4.67 -3.88
N SER A 53 -29.67 4.98 -4.64
CA SER A 53 -28.54 4.08 -4.86
C SER A 53 -27.24 4.85 -5.08
N THR A 54 -26.14 4.15 -5.09
CA THR A 54 -24.82 4.74 -5.44
C THR A 54 -24.72 5.17 -6.91
N ALA A 55 -25.70 4.85 -7.76
CA ALA A 55 -25.78 5.36 -9.12
C ALA A 55 -26.08 6.87 -9.17
N ASP A 56 -26.79 7.38 -8.16
CA ASP A 56 -27.19 8.79 -8.05
C ASP A 56 -26.05 9.69 -7.59
N VAL A 57 -24.88 9.12 -7.23
CA VAL A 57 -23.76 9.85 -6.64
C VAL A 57 -22.82 10.37 -7.73
N PRO A 58 -22.63 11.68 -7.84
CA PRO A 58 -21.71 12.26 -8.84
C PRO A 58 -20.25 11.93 -8.50
N ILE A 59 -19.47 11.58 -9.52
CA ILE A 59 -18.04 11.28 -9.38
C ILE A 59 -17.26 12.36 -10.15
N PRO A 60 -16.33 13.05 -9.50
CA PRO A 60 -15.48 14.04 -10.16
C PRO A 60 -14.61 13.42 -11.26
N ASP A 61 -14.38 14.16 -12.34
CA ASP A 61 -13.54 13.72 -13.44
C ASP A 61 -12.06 13.67 -13.06
N LYS A 62 -11.60 14.64 -12.25
CA LYS A 62 -10.20 14.72 -11.82
C LYS A 62 -9.88 13.73 -10.71
N LEU A 63 -8.77 13.02 -10.87
CA LEU A 63 -8.29 12.05 -9.88
C LEU A 63 -8.01 12.70 -8.51
N VAL A 64 -7.52 13.94 -8.49
CA VAL A 64 -7.25 14.66 -7.25
C VAL A 64 -8.51 14.85 -6.41
N ASP A 65 -9.64 15.12 -7.05
CA ASP A 65 -10.93 15.34 -6.39
C ASP A 65 -11.61 14.01 -5.99
N GLN A 66 -11.16 12.90 -6.58
CA GLN A 66 -11.56 11.55 -6.21
C GLN A 66 -10.86 11.03 -4.95
N VAL A 67 -9.74 11.65 -4.53
CA VAL A 67 -9.01 11.25 -3.31
C VAL A 67 -9.84 11.60 -2.08
N ILE A 68 -9.94 10.67 -1.13
CA ILE A 68 -10.80 10.78 0.06
C ILE A 68 -9.95 10.80 1.32
N GLY A 69 -10.23 11.77 2.22
CA GLY A 69 -9.65 11.87 3.56
C GLY A 69 -8.14 12.17 3.60
N GLN A 70 -7.58 12.64 2.48
CA GLN A 70 -6.15 12.94 2.34
C GLN A 70 -5.89 14.39 1.93
N GLU A 71 -6.67 15.34 2.44
CA GLU A 71 -6.65 16.75 2.00
C GLU A 71 -5.27 17.38 2.19
N ALA A 72 -4.64 17.18 3.35
CA ALA A 72 -3.29 17.69 3.61
C ALA A 72 -2.27 17.12 2.61
N ALA A 73 -2.37 15.84 2.30
CA ALA A 73 -1.50 15.19 1.33
C ALA A 73 -1.78 15.68 -0.11
N SER A 74 -3.03 15.90 -0.48
CA SER A 74 -3.42 16.46 -1.79
C SER A 74 -2.88 17.87 -2.01
N ILE A 75 -2.91 18.73 -0.99
CA ILE A 75 -2.31 20.07 -1.03
C ILE A 75 -0.80 19.98 -1.26
N VAL A 76 -0.11 19.08 -0.57
CA VAL A 76 1.33 18.88 -0.71
C VAL A 76 1.67 18.38 -2.11
N VAL A 77 0.92 17.40 -2.63
CA VAL A 77 1.10 16.84 -3.99
C VAL A 77 0.94 17.91 -5.05
N ARG A 78 -0.11 18.75 -4.95
CA ARG A 78 -0.33 19.86 -5.86
C ARG A 78 0.85 20.85 -5.84
N LYS A 79 1.26 21.32 -4.65
CA LYS A 79 2.41 22.22 -4.51
C LYS A 79 3.69 21.61 -5.05
N ALA A 80 3.90 20.32 -4.80
CA ALA A 80 5.05 19.59 -5.30
C ALA A 80 5.06 19.53 -6.85
N ALA A 81 3.91 19.30 -7.46
CA ALA A 81 3.75 19.31 -8.92
C ALA A 81 4.07 20.69 -9.51
N GLU A 82 3.45 21.76 -8.98
CA GLU A 82 3.66 23.14 -9.41
C GLU A 82 5.13 23.56 -9.33
N GLN A 83 5.83 23.15 -8.27
CA GLN A 83 7.22 23.48 -8.01
C GLN A 83 8.22 22.45 -8.55
N ARG A 84 7.74 21.36 -9.17
CA ARG A 84 8.52 20.22 -9.66
C ARG A 84 9.45 19.65 -8.57
N ARG A 85 8.91 19.41 -7.38
CA ARG A 85 9.65 18.88 -6.22
C ARG A 85 9.32 17.42 -5.96
N HIS A 86 10.30 16.67 -5.47
CA HIS A 86 10.12 15.28 -5.08
C HIS A 86 9.31 15.15 -3.79
N VAL A 87 8.66 13.99 -3.60
CA VAL A 87 7.80 13.74 -2.43
C VAL A 87 8.14 12.39 -1.80
N ILE A 88 8.19 12.36 -0.48
CA ILE A 88 8.14 11.11 0.31
C ILE A 88 6.75 10.99 0.90
N MET A 89 6.06 9.88 0.62
CA MET A 89 4.75 9.55 1.18
C MET A 89 4.90 8.42 2.20
N VAL A 90 4.58 8.69 3.45
CA VAL A 90 4.61 7.71 4.54
C VAL A 90 3.19 7.33 4.92
N GLY A 91 2.87 6.06 4.94
CA GLY A 91 1.55 5.59 5.35
C GLY A 91 1.38 4.10 5.14
N GLU A 92 0.31 3.55 5.72
CA GLU A 92 -0.01 2.15 5.62
C GLU A 92 -0.39 1.72 4.19
N PRO A 93 -0.25 0.42 3.84
CA PRO A 93 -0.73 -0.10 2.57
C PRO A 93 -2.25 0.10 2.40
N GLY A 94 -2.68 0.46 1.19
CA GLY A 94 -4.12 0.58 0.89
C GLY A 94 -4.78 1.91 1.26
N THR A 95 -4.01 2.92 1.71
CA THR A 95 -4.51 4.26 2.09
C THR A 95 -4.60 5.26 0.92
N GLY A 96 -4.48 4.80 -0.33
CA GLY A 96 -4.62 5.65 -1.51
C GLY A 96 -3.34 6.33 -2.01
N LYS A 97 -2.14 5.98 -1.50
CA LYS A 97 -0.85 6.57 -1.92
C LYS A 97 -0.64 6.60 -3.44
N SER A 98 -0.88 5.48 -4.12
CA SER A 98 -0.68 5.38 -5.59
C SER A 98 -1.66 6.27 -6.38
N MET A 99 -2.91 6.40 -5.90
CA MET A 99 -3.90 7.27 -6.53
C MET A 99 -3.52 8.73 -6.35
N LEU A 100 -3.10 9.10 -5.14
CA LEU A 100 -2.61 10.44 -4.82
C LEU A 100 -1.35 10.78 -5.63
N ALA A 101 -0.43 9.81 -5.81
CA ALA A 101 0.75 9.99 -6.64
C ALA A 101 0.39 10.19 -8.12
N ARG A 102 -0.59 9.43 -8.64
CA ARG A 102 -1.07 9.56 -10.01
C ARG A 102 -1.75 10.91 -10.26
N SER A 103 -2.53 11.41 -9.31
CA SER A 103 -3.19 12.72 -9.46
C SER A 103 -2.20 13.88 -9.66
N MET A 104 -0.93 13.71 -9.30
CA MET A 104 0.12 14.71 -9.56
C MET A 104 0.27 15.03 -11.05
N THR A 105 0.06 14.05 -11.94
CA THR A 105 0.20 14.27 -13.40
C THR A 105 -0.78 15.29 -13.95
N GLU A 106 -1.95 15.46 -13.32
CA GLU A 106 -2.97 16.44 -13.74
C GLU A 106 -2.50 17.90 -13.60
N PHE A 107 -1.49 18.14 -12.74
CA PHE A 107 -0.92 19.47 -12.50
C PHE A 107 0.35 19.74 -13.30
N LEU A 108 0.83 18.76 -14.08
CA LEU A 108 2.05 18.92 -14.87
C LEU A 108 1.74 19.45 -16.29
N PRO A 109 2.58 20.34 -16.83
CA PRO A 109 2.34 20.89 -18.17
C PRO A 109 2.61 19.87 -19.27
N ARG A 110 1.62 19.62 -20.11
CA ARG A 110 1.69 18.71 -21.30
C ARG A 110 2.66 19.21 -22.36
N GLU A 111 2.81 20.51 -22.52
CA GLU A 111 3.62 21.17 -23.55
C GLU A 111 5.14 20.90 -23.44
N ARG A 112 5.59 20.33 -22.32
CA ARG A 112 7.00 20.02 -22.05
C ARG A 112 7.42 18.60 -22.43
N LEU A 113 6.52 17.80 -22.99
CA LEU A 113 6.85 16.43 -23.38
C LEU A 113 7.80 16.42 -24.58
N GLU A 114 8.74 15.46 -24.55
CA GLU A 114 9.82 15.31 -25.49
C GLU A 114 9.91 13.88 -26.02
N ASP A 115 10.12 13.74 -27.35
CA ASP A 115 10.53 12.48 -27.95
C ASP A 115 12.05 12.33 -27.83
N ILE A 116 12.53 11.15 -27.53
CA ILE A 116 13.96 10.84 -27.43
C ILE A 116 14.35 9.86 -28.52
N LEU A 117 15.34 10.25 -29.33
CA LEU A 117 15.86 9.49 -30.44
C LEU A 117 17.31 9.10 -30.15
N VAL A 118 17.68 7.86 -30.50
CA VAL A 118 19.05 7.36 -30.41
C VAL A 118 19.59 7.10 -31.82
N PHE A 119 20.73 7.70 -32.10
CA PHE A 119 21.42 7.63 -33.39
C PHE A 119 22.69 6.80 -33.29
N ARG A 120 23.09 6.19 -34.40
CA ARG A 120 24.41 5.60 -34.50
C ARG A 120 25.46 6.70 -34.35
N ASN A 121 26.52 6.45 -33.60
CA ASN A 121 27.71 7.28 -33.51
C ASN A 121 28.75 6.74 -34.47
N GLU A 122 29.18 7.55 -35.42
CA GLU A 122 30.21 7.16 -36.41
C GLU A 122 31.62 7.19 -35.83
N ASP A 123 31.83 7.96 -34.74
CA ASP A 123 33.12 8.11 -34.07
C ASP A 123 33.39 6.96 -33.08
N ASP A 124 32.32 6.50 -32.36
CA ASP A 124 32.38 5.36 -31.45
C ASP A 124 31.05 4.59 -31.50
N GLU A 125 31.11 3.38 -32.09
CA GLU A 125 29.90 2.53 -32.19
C GLU A 125 29.33 2.09 -30.83
N ASN A 126 30.13 2.12 -29.77
CA ASN A 126 29.70 1.74 -28.41
C ASN A 126 29.11 2.88 -27.63
N GLU A 127 29.16 4.13 -28.13
CA GLU A 127 28.56 5.30 -27.51
C GLU A 127 27.49 5.92 -28.42
N PRO A 128 26.28 5.32 -28.51
CA PRO A 128 25.16 5.86 -29.29
C PRO A 128 24.79 7.30 -28.88
N ARG A 129 24.58 8.20 -29.87
CA ARG A 129 24.21 9.60 -29.65
C ARG A 129 22.73 9.73 -29.33
N VAL A 130 22.41 10.63 -28.41
CA VAL A 130 21.05 10.90 -27.98
C VAL A 130 20.62 12.30 -28.41
N ARG A 131 19.38 12.43 -28.94
CA ARG A 131 18.78 13.72 -29.29
C ARG A 131 17.34 13.78 -28.82
N THR A 132 16.96 14.93 -28.26
CA THR A 132 15.62 15.25 -27.84
C THR A 132 14.94 16.15 -28.84
N VAL A 133 13.66 15.93 -29.09
CA VAL A 133 12.82 16.77 -29.93
C VAL A 133 11.44 16.90 -29.27
N PRO A 134 10.68 17.98 -29.54
CA PRO A 134 9.33 18.11 -29.01
C PRO A 134 8.43 16.92 -29.39
N ALA A 135 7.47 16.60 -28.52
CA ALA A 135 6.52 15.50 -28.71
C ALA A 135 5.87 15.47 -30.09
N GLY A 136 5.76 14.28 -30.68
CA GLY A 136 5.21 14.02 -32.01
C GLY A 136 6.18 14.29 -33.19
N ARG A 137 7.33 14.94 -32.95
CA ARG A 137 8.34 15.14 -34.00
C ARG A 137 9.23 13.93 -34.25
N GLY A 138 9.47 13.11 -33.23
CA GLY A 138 10.32 11.91 -33.34
C GLY A 138 9.79 10.90 -34.36
N SER A 139 8.50 10.61 -34.32
CA SER A 139 7.82 9.72 -35.28
C SER A 139 7.93 10.25 -36.72
N ARG A 140 7.83 11.57 -36.89
CA ARG A 140 7.95 12.21 -38.20
C ARG A 140 9.38 12.12 -38.75
N ILE A 141 10.38 12.43 -37.92
CA ILE A 141 11.80 12.29 -38.27
C ILE A 141 12.10 10.84 -38.67
N LEU A 142 11.59 9.85 -37.90
CA LEU A 142 11.76 8.45 -38.21
C LEU A 142 11.15 8.06 -39.55
N SER A 143 9.92 8.53 -39.83
CA SER A 143 9.23 8.25 -41.11
C SER A 143 9.92 8.90 -42.29
N GLU A 144 10.38 10.14 -42.16
CA GLU A 144 11.17 10.85 -43.19
C GLU A 144 12.49 10.17 -43.50
N ARG A 145 13.22 9.73 -42.46
CA ARG A 145 14.47 8.99 -42.64
C ARG A 145 14.26 7.63 -43.32
N LYS A 146 13.24 6.88 -42.91
CA LYS A 146 12.88 5.62 -43.59
C LYS A 146 12.51 5.83 -45.05
N ALA A 147 11.78 6.89 -45.37
CA ALA A 147 11.42 7.24 -46.73
C ALA A 147 12.66 7.62 -47.57
N GLN A 148 13.56 8.41 -46.98
CA GLN A 148 14.85 8.76 -47.66
C GLN A 148 15.68 7.53 -47.97
N ILE A 149 15.85 6.60 -47.02
CA ILE A 149 16.59 5.36 -47.20
C ILE A 149 15.94 4.48 -48.28
N ARG A 150 14.60 4.36 -48.31
CA ARG A 150 13.88 3.64 -49.37
C ARG A 150 14.17 4.22 -50.75
N LEU A 151 14.07 5.53 -50.88
CA LEU A 151 14.36 6.23 -52.14
C LEU A 151 15.84 6.04 -52.59
N GLN A 152 16.76 6.09 -51.64
CA GLN A 152 18.16 5.86 -51.90
C GLN A 152 18.44 4.41 -52.36
N ARG A 153 17.84 3.42 -51.70
CA ARG A 153 17.88 2.02 -52.13
C ARG A 153 17.28 1.79 -53.51
N GLU A 154 16.18 2.41 -53.83
CA GLU A 154 15.58 2.34 -55.17
C GLU A 154 16.51 2.94 -56.23
N ARG A 155 17.13 4.10 -55.96
CA ARG A 155 18.13 4.70 -56.85
C ARG A 155 19.34 3.77 -57.04
N THR A 156 19.92 3.28 -55.98
CA THR A 156 21.06 2.36 -56.00
C THR A 156 20.71 1.09 -56.77
N ASN A 157 19.54 0.48 -56.52
CA ASN A 157 19.08 -0.71 -57.25
C ASN A 157 18.89 -0.44 -58.74
N ARG A 158 18.28 0.71 -59.09
CA ARG A 158 18.10 1.12 -60.55
C ARG A 158 19.45 1.32 -61.19
N THR A 159 20.39 1.99 -60.53
CA THR A 159 21.75 2.20 -61.05
C THR A 159 22.49 0.89 -61.24
N LEU A 160 22.45 -0.02 -60.26
CA LEU A 160 23.06 -1.35 -60.35
C LEU A 160 22.44 -2.19 -61.50
N LEU A 161 21.11 -2.13 -61.66
CA LEU A 161 20.41 -2.82 -62.73
C LEU A 161 20.76 -2.24 -64.11
N PHE A 162 20.89 -0.93 -64.23
CA PHE A 162 21.35 -0.27 -65.45
C PHE A 162 22.78 -0.68 -65.81
N VAL A 163 23.71 -0.68 -64.83
CA VAL A 163 25.11 -1.13 -65.06
C VAL A 163 25.15 -2.59 -65.45
N ALA A 164 24.36 -3.46 -64.80
CA ALA A 164 24.27 -4.86 -65.14
C ALA A 164 23.73 -5.10 -66.56
N LEU A 165 22.72 -4.30 -67.00
CA LEU A 165 22.22 -4.37 -68.35
C LEU A 165 23.25 -3.93 -69.39
N VAL A 166 24.01 -2.85 -69.12
CA VAL A 166 25.06 -2.35 -70.05
C VAL A 166 26.19 -3.42 -70.18
N ILE A 167 26.64 -4.03 -69.06
CA ILE A 167 27.62 -5.07 -69.07
C ILE A 167 27.05 -6.31 -69.78
N GLY A 168 25.82 -6.71 -69.58
CA GLY A 168 25.15 -7.81 -70.27
C GLY A 168 25.03 -7.58 -71.79
N ALA A 169 24.71 -6.37 -72.22
CA ALA A 169 24.67 -6.00 -73.61
C ALA A 169 26.08 -6.06 -74.29
N ALA A 170 27.14 -5.61 -73.56
CA ALA A 170 28.49 -5.67 -74.02
C ALA A 170 29.02 -7.14 -74.16
N LEU A 171 28.65 -7.99 -73.19
CA LEU A 171 28.94 -9.43 -73.24
C LEU A 171 28.25 -10.13 -74.42
N LEU A 172 26.95 -9.74 -74.68
CA LEU A 172 26.21 -10.28 -75.82
C LEU A 172 26.80 -9.87 -77.14
N LEU A 173 27.22 -8.61 -77.27
CA LEU A 173 27.93 -8.12 -78.49
C LEU A 173 29.32 -8.84 -78.70
N ALA A 174 30.04 -9.04 -77.59
CA ALA A 174 31.32 -9.77 -77.62
C ALA A 174 31.14 -11.24 -78.03
N THR A 175 30.09 -11.92 -77.59
CA THR A 175 29.79 -13.30 -78.00
C THR A 175 29.34 -13.43 -79.45
N ILE A 176 28.57 -12.43 -79.95
CA ILE A 176 28.19 -12.40 -81.39
C ILE A 176 29.45 -12.23 -82.29
N SER A 177 30.42 -11.46 -81.80
CA SER A 177 31.65 -11.24 -82.54
C SER A 177 32.67 -12.40 -82.49
N SER A 178 32.72 -13.15 -81.35
CA SER A 178 33.67 -14.25 -81.13
C SER A 178 33.10 -15.63 -81.44
N GLY A 179 31.81 -15.82 -81.54
CA GLY A 179 31.15 -17.11 -81.81
C GLY A 179 31.14 -18.09 -80.63
N GLU A 180 31.68 -17.73 -79.48
CA GLU A 180 31.81 -18.59 -78.30
C GLU A 180 30.64 -18.46 -77.33
N ILE A 181 29.66 -19.36 -77.44
CA ILE A 181 28.44 -19.38 -76.55
C ILE A 181 28.78 -19.64 -75.06
N LEU A 182 29.92 -20.39 -74.85
CA LEU A 182 30.36 -20.73 -73.49
C LEU A 182 30.76 -19.49 -72.68
N THR A 183 31.39 -18.51 -73.28
CA THR A 183 31.80 -17.22 -72.70
C THR A 183 30.56 -16.39 -72.25
N PHE A 184 29.44 -16.46 -73.01
CA PHE A 184 28.17 -15.83 -72.60
C PHE A 184 27.57 -16.46 -71.40
N ILE A 185 27.56 -17.81 -71.34
CA ILE A 185 26.93 -18.50 -70.15
C ILE A 185 27.75 -18.21 -68.90
N PHE A 186 29.05 -18.30 -68.89
CA PHE A 186 29.88 -17.99 -67.74
C PHE A 186 29.87 -16.50 -67.39
N GLY A 187 29.91 -15.60 -68.38
CA GLY A 187 29.82 -14.18 -68.16
C GLY A 187 28.48 -13.71 -67.56
N SER A 188 27.36 -14.28 -68.03
CA SER A 188 26.06 -13.99 -67.49
C SER A 188 25.91 -14.52 -66.07
N PHE A 189 26.47 -15.71 -65.77
CA PHE A 189 26.45 -16.24 -64.40
C PHE A 189 27.21 -15.34 -63.40
N ILE A 190 28.45 -14.91 -63.81
CA ILE A 190 29.25 -13.98 -62.99
C ILE A 190 28.56 -12.64 -62.84
N LEU A 191 27.87 -12.14 -63.84
CA LEU A 191 27.14 -10.86 -63.81
C LEU A 191 25.96 -10.93 -62.89
N VAL A 192 25.12 -11.99 -62.94
CA VAL A 192 24.02 -12.20 -62.05
C VAL A 192 24.50 -12.38 -60.62
N PHE A 193 25.52 -13.20 -60.38
CA PHE A 193 26.07 -13.41 -59.04
C PHE A 193 26.70 -12.11 -58.51
N GLY A 194 27.47 -11.40 -59.31
CA GLY A 194 28.04 -10.09 -58.97
C GLY A 194 26.96 -9.04 -58.65
N TYR A 195 25.87 -8.99 -59.43
CA TYR A 195 24.74 -8.11 -59.17
C TYR A 195 24.10 -8.42 -57.81
N PHE A 196 23.80 -9.68 -57.52
CA PHE A 196 23.20 -10.05 -56.21
C PHE A 196 24.17 -9.79 -55.04
N PHE A 197 25.45 -10.09 -55.22
CA PHE A 197 26.48 -9.84 -54.22
C PHE A 197 26.66 -8.34 -53.93
N LEU A 198 26.75 -7.50 -54.98
CA LEU A 198 26.88 -6.05 -54.83
C LEU A 198 25.62 -5.45 -54.23
N ARG A 199 24.46 -5.93 -54.67
CA ARG A 199 23.15 -5.48 -54.12
C ARG A 199 23.06 -5.76 -52.63
N THR A 200 23.40 -6.96 -52.18
CA THR A 200 23.34 -7.29 -50.74
C THR A 200 24.33 -6.49 -49.93
N ARG A 201 25.58 -6.29 -50.44
CA ARG A 201 26.57 -5.49 -49.72
C ARG A 201 26.26 -3.99 -49.65
N LEU A 202 25.78 -3.40 -50.73
CA LEU A 202 25.47 -1.96 -50.77
C LEU A 202 24.16 -1.61 -50.03
N THR A 203 23.25 -2.57 -49.87
CA THR A 203 22.00 -2.34 -49.15
C THR A 203 22.03 -2.74 -47.67
N ALA A 204 23.01 -3.55 -47.26
CA ALA A 204 23.13 -4.04 -45.88
C ALA A 204 23.46 -2.95 -44.86
N GLY A 205 24.15 -1.87 -45.23
CA GLY A 205 24.53 -0.77 -44.35
C GLY A 205 23.47 0.31 -44.14
N ASP A 206 22.43 0.37 -45.01
CA ASP A 206 21.47 1.48 -45.01
C ASP A 206 20.48 1.41 -43.81
N ASP A 207 20.17 0.20 -43.32
CA ASP A 207 19.28 0.04 -42.16
C ASP A 207 19.93 0.50 -40.85
N ALA A 208 21.26 0.40 -40.75
CA ALA A 208 22.02 0.84 -39.59
C ALA A 208 21.97 2.37 -39.33
N ASN A 209 21.53 3.15 -40.32
CA ASN A 209 21.45 4.61 -40.24
C ASN A 209 20.03 5.11 -39.85
N VAL A 210 19.09 4.21 -39.53
CA VAL A 210 17.77 4.57 -39.02
C VAL A 210 17.87 4.83 -37.53
N PRO A 211 17.49 6.03 -37.02
CA PRO A 211 17.51 6.24 -35.57
C PRO A 211 16.44 5.41 -34.88
N LYS A 212 16.74 4.95 -33.65
CA LYS A 212 15.75 4.33 -32.77
C LYS A 212 14.98 5.40 -32.02
N LEU A 213 13.66 5.34 -32.10
CA LEU A 213 12.78 6.16 -31.24
C LEU A 213 12.73 5.47 -29.87
N LEU A 214 13.45 6.02 -28.89
CA LEU A 214 13.59 5.45 -27.56
C LEU A 214 12.37 5.71 -26.69
N ILE A 215 11.87 6.99 -26.74
CA ILE A 215 10.67 7.42 -26.03
C ILE A 215 9.82 8.21 -27.01
N LYS A 216 8.53 7.86 -27.10
CA LYS A 216 7.55 8.47 -27.97
C LYS A 216 6.45 9.12 -27.11
N HIS A 217 6.12 10.37 -27.40
CA HIS A 217 4.94 11.06 -26.91
C HIS A 217 4.17 11.67 -28.09
N GLU A 218 2.86 11.72 -27.96
CA GLU A 218 2.01 12.49 -28.86
C GLU A 218 1.73 13.87 -28.22
N ARG A 219 1.31 14.85 -29.02
CA ARG A 219 1.12 16.22 -28.50
C ARG A 219 0.00 16.33 -27.47
N GLU A 220 -0.96 15.41 -27.54
CA GLU A 220 -2.14 15.35 -26.69
C GLU A 220 -1.93 14.44 -25.47
N ASP A 221 -0.78 13.74 -25.38
CA ASP A 221 -0.49 12.84 -24.27
C ASP A 221 -0.40 13.60 -22.95
N GLU A 222 -0.85 12.93 -21.91
CA GLU A 222 -0.65 13.38 -20.53
C GLU A 222 0.79 13.10 -20.06
N PRO A 223 1.30 13.90 -19.10
CA PRO A 223 2.60 13.63 -18.49
C PRO A 223 2.67 12.20 -17.96
N PRO A 224 3.76 11.46 -18.24
CA PRO A 224 3.82 10.04 -17.91
C PRO A 224 3.81 9.82 -16.39
N PHE A 225 3.01 8.84 -15.95
CA PHE A 225 3.07 8.24 -14.62
C PHE A 225 3.68 6.86 -14.74
N ILE A 226 4.90 6.69 -14.26
CA ILE A 226 5.63 5.43 -14.33
C ILE A 226 5.73 4.82 -12.93
N ASP A 227 5.04 3.71 -12.74
CA ASP A 227 5.18 2.90 -11.53
C ASP A 227 6.37 1.95 -11.69
N ALA A 228 7.40 2.15 -10.87
CA ALA A 228 8.61 1.36 -10.84
C ALA A 228 8.74 0.53 -9.56
N THR A 229 7.63 0.26 -8.89
CA THR A 229 7.59 -0.57 -7.67
C THR A 229 8.09 -1.99 -7.97
N GLY A 230 9.09 -2.44 -7.22
CA GLY A 230 9.66 -3.79 -7.35
C GLY A 230 10.39 -4.08 -8.67
N THR A 231 10.72 -3.05 -9.46
CA THR A 231 11.46 -3.24 -10.72
C THR A 231 12.93 -3.58 -10.47
N LEU A 232 13.48 -4.42 -11.33
CA LEU A 232 14.91 -4.74 -11.34
C LEU A 232 15.74 -3.57 -11.89
N ALA A 233 17.03 -3.54 -11.57
CA ALA A 233 17.98 -2.51 -11.97
C ALA A 233 17.95 -2.14 -13.46
N GLY A 234 17.92 -3.12 -14.36
CA GLY A 234 17.85 -2.88 -15.81
C GLY A 234 16.51 -2.25 -16.24
N ALA A 235 15.40 -2.67 -15.64
CA ALA A 235 14.09 -2.09 -15.92
C ALA A 235 13.93 -0.69 -15.31
N LEU A 236 14.61 -0.39 -14.20
CA LEU A 236 14.63 0.92 -13.55
C LEU A 236 15.53 1.92 -14.30
N LEU A 237 16.78 1.54 -14.55
CA LEU A 237 17.85 2.43 -15.01
C LEU A 237 18.18 2.28 -16.51
N GLY A 238 17.49 1.38 -17.20
CA GLY A 238 17.76 1.04 -18.59
C GLY A 238 18.83 -0.04 -18.75
N ASP A 239 18.84 -0.66 -19.91
CA ASP A 239 19.78 -1.73 -20.25
C ASP A 239 20.09 -1.73 -21.76
N VAL A 240 21.10 -2.47 -22.15
CA VAL A 240 21.44 -2.74 -23.55
C VAL A 240 21.20 -4.20 -23.82
N ARG A 241 20.31 -4.52 -24.77
CA ARG A 241 20.03 -5.91 -25.16
C ARG A 241 21.27 -6.63 -25.59
N HIS A 242 21.47 -7.83 -25.07
CA HIS A 242 22.54 -8.71 -25.51
C HIS A 242 22.27 -9.23 -26.94
N ASP A 243 23.24 -9.10 -27.82
CA ASP A 243 23.21 -9.71 -29.16
C ASP A 243 24.08 -10.97 -29.18
N PRO A 244 23.52 -12.16 -29.41
CA PRO A 244 24.28 -13.39 -29.46
C PRO A 244 25.25 -13.47 -30.67
N PHE A 245 25.08 -12.61 -31.69
CA PHE A 245 25.91 -12.57 -32.91
C PHE A 245 26.98 -11.48 -32.87
N GLN A 246 27.30 -10.94 -31.71
CA GLN A 246 28.24 -9.82 -31.53
C GLN A 246 29.68 -10.07 -32.10
N SER A 247 30.04 -11.29 -32.41
CA SER A 247 31.36 -11.68 -32.96
C SER A 247 31.41 -11.76 -34.49
N GLY A 248 30.32 -11.49 -35.23
CA GLY A 248 30.27 -11.53 -36.69
C GLY A 248 30.02 -10.13 -37.26
N ALA A 249 31.04 -9.54 -37.86
CA ALA A 249 31.08 -8.12 -38.25
C ALA A 249 29.92 -7.59 -39.12
N ASP A 250 29.14 -8.44 -39.79
CA ASP A 250 28.07 -8.02 -40.71
C ASP A 250 26.67 -8.45 -40.26
N LEU A 251 26.54 -9.20 -39.15
CA LEU A 251 25.27 -9.74 -38.64
C LEU A 251 24.85 -9.17 -37.28
N ALA A 252 25.70 -8.38 -36.64
CA ALA A 252 25.44 -7.81 -35.32
C ALA A 252 24.44 -6.64 -35.39
N THR A 253 23.49 -6.63 -34.46
CA THR A 253 22.56 -5.52 -34.31
C THR A 253 23.33 -4.27 -33.84
N PRO A 254 23.17 -3.10 -34.50
CA PRO A 254 23.87 -1.87 -34.10
C PRO A 254 23.57 -1.48 -32.65
N ALA A 255 24.56 -0.92 -31.96
CA ALA A 255 24.44 -0.58 -30.53
C ALA A 255 23.24 0.33 -30.21
N HIS A 256 22.95 1.31 -31.07
CA HIS A 256 21.82 2.24 -30.88
C HIS A 256 20.47 1.55 -30.94
N GLU A 257 20.30 0.44 -31.66
CA GLU A 257 19.07 -0.35 -31.71
C GLU A 257 18.88 -1.23 -30.46
N ARG A 258 19.99 -1.57 -29.78
CA ARG A 258 19.98 -2.41 -28.57
C ARG A 258 19.68 -1.67 -27.28
N VAL A 259 19.80 -0.34 -27.26
CA VAL A 259 19.53 0.49 -26.07
C VAL A 259 18.05 0.44 -25.71
N GLU A 260 17.74 0.10 -24.47
CA GLU A 260 16.37 0.06 -23.92
C GLU A 260 16.20 1.05 -22.76
N PRO A 261 15.14 1.88 -22.76
CA PRO A 261 14.95 2.89 -21.75
C PRO A 261 14.44 2.26 -20.44
N GLY A 262 14.99 2.66 -19.31
CA GLY A 262 14.49 2.32 -18.01
C GLY A 262 13.29 3.19 -17.57
N ALA A 263 12.72 2.86 -16.42
CA ALA A 263 11.60 3.62 -15.84
C ALA A 263 11.96 5.10 -15.62
N VAL A 264 13.19 5.40 -15.19
CA VAL A 264 13.68 6.78 -15.01
C VAL A 264 13.63 7.60 -16.28
N HIS A 265 13.94 7.00 -17.43
CA HIS A 265 13.91 7.66 -18.74
C HIS A 265 12.47 7.84 -19.24
N ARG A 266 11.64 6.79 -19.07
CA ARG A 266 10.22 6.84 -19.44
C ARG A 266 9.42 7.85 -18.62
N ALA A 267 9.87 8.13 -17.38
CA ALA A 267 9.26 9.13 -16.51
C ALA A 267 9.71 10.57 -16.82
N ASN A 268 10.56 10.78 -17.86
CA ASN A 268 11.02 12.14 -18.21
C ASN A 268 9.84 13.12 -18.39
N LYS A 269 9.92 14.30 -17.75
CA LYS A 269 8.89 15.34 -17.65
C LYS A 269 7.61 14.95 -16.91
N GLY A 270 7.54 13.73 -16.36
CA GLY A 270 6.41 13.18 -15.62
C GLY A 270 6.75 12.81 -14.18
N VAL A 271 6.11 11.75 -13.70
CA VAL A 271 6.22 11.23 -12.33
C VAL A 271 6.80 9.82 -12.34
N LEU A 272 7.83 9.59 -11.54
CA LEU A 272 8.35 8.27 -11.19
C LEU A 272 7.82 7.91 -9.80
N TYR A 273 6.97 6.90 -9.71
CA TYR A 273 6.42 6.39 -8.47
C TYR A 273 7.13 5.10 -8.06
N ILE A 274 7.53 4.99 -6.80
CA ILE A 274 8.15 3.79 -6.24
C ILE A 274 7.53 3.56 -4.86
N ASP A 275 6.69 2.52 -4.76
CA ASP A 275 6.22 2.04 -3.45
C ASP A 275 7.26 1.10 -2.84
N GLU A 276 7.29 1.03 -1.52
CA GLU A 276 8.26 0.23 -0.77
C GLU A 276 9.71 0.50 -1.23
N ILE A 277 10.15 1.75 -1.20
CA ILE A 277 11.47 2.20 -1.68
C ILE A 277 12.65 1.37 -1.13
N ARG A 278 12.48 0.72 0.03
CA ARG A 278 13.48 -0.20 0.62
C ARG A 278 13.76 -1.45 -0.21
N MET A 279 12.85 -1.81 -1.14
CA MET A 279 13.03 -2.96 -2.03
C MET A 279 14.12 -2.72 -3.06
N LEU A 280 14.44 -1.45 -3.35
CA LEU A 280 15.57 -1.09 -4.19
C LEU A 280 16.89 -1.26 -3.44
N ARG A 281 17.88 -1.86 -4.11
CA ARG A 281 19.24 -1.98 -3.58
C ARG A 281 19.87 -0.60 -3.38
N MET A 282 20.85 -0.50 -2.50
CA MET A 282 21.54 0.76 -2.23
C MET A 282 22.18 1.38 -3.47
N GLU A 283 22.72 0.55 -4.37
CA GLU A 283 23.32 0.97 -5.66
C GLU A 283 22.27 1.59 -6.59
N GLU A 284 21.06 1.01 -6.63
CA GLU A 284 19.94 1.53 -7.44
C GLU A 284 19.45 2.87 -6.88
N GLN A 285 19.38 3.01 -5.55
CA GLN A 285 19.04 4.27 -4.91
C GLN A 285 20.10 5.35 -5.13
N GLN A 286 21.39 4.99 -5.21
CA GLN A 286 22.48 5.92 -5.59
C GLN A 286 22.35 6.36 -7.04
N ALA A 287 22.10 5.43 -7.97
CA ALA A 287 21.90 5.77 -9.38
C ALA A 287 20.67 6.68 -9.57
N LEU A 288 19.59 6.44 -8.80
CA LEU A 288 18.42 7.29 -8.79
C LEU A 288 18.75 8.71 -8.29
N LEU A 289 19.59 8.81 -7.26
CA LEU A 289 20.08 10.10 -6.75
C LEU A 289 20.84 10.88 -7.82
N VAL A 290 21.72 10.21 -8.59
CA VAL A 290 22.46 10.83 -9.70
C VAL A 290 21.49 11.30 -10.79
N ALA A 291 20.53 10.46 -11.21
CA ALA A 291 19.52 10.82 -12.20
C ALA A 291 18.69 12.04 -11.79
N MET A 292 18.38 12.17 -10.50
CA MET A 292 17.66 13.33 -9.95
C MET A 292 18.49 14.61 -9.89
N GLN A 293 19.82 14.48 -9.70
CA GLN A 293 20.72 15.63 -9.58
C GLN A 293 21.10 16.19 -10.94
N GLU A 294 21.55 15.32 -11.83
CA GLU A 294 22.05 15.69 -13.15
C GLU A 294 20.90 15.86 -14.15
N LYS A 295 19.70 15.31 -13.85
CA LYS A 295 18.52 15.26 -14.74
C LYS A 295 18.78 14.51 -16.05
N GLU A 296 19.82 13.74 -16.08
CA GLU A 296 20.20 12.87 -17.17
C GLU A 296 20.90 11.62 -16.64
N LEU A 297 20.79 10.51 -17.36
CA LEU A 297 21.44 9.24 -16.99
C LEU A 297 21.78 8.45 -18.26
N SER A 298 23.03 8.03 -18.40
CA SER A 298 23.45 7.15 -19.51
C SER A 298 22.94 5.73 -19.31
N ILE A 299 22.48 5.11 -20.40
CA ILE A 299 22.07 3.71 -20.41
C ILE A 299 23.31 2.85 -20.72
N SER A 300 23.64 1.93 -19.83
CA SER A 300 24.78 1.03 -19.96
C SER A 300 24.34 -0.43 -19.86
N GLY A 301 24.93 -1.32 -20.66
CA GLY A 301 24.74 -2.76 -20.58
C GLY A 301 25.23 -3.30 -19.24
N ARG A 302 24.38 -4.07 -18.54
CA ARG A 302 24.64 -4.63 -17.20
C ARG A 302 24.90 -6.15 -17.22
N SER A 303 25.09 -6.74 -18.39
CA SER A 303 25.33 -8.18 -18.49
C SER A 303 26.75 -8.51 -18.05
N GLU A 304 26.91 -9.17 -16.92
CA GLU A 304 28.19 -9.71 -16.42
C GLU A 304 28.81 -10.77 -17.35
N ARG A 305 28.06 -11.25 -18.36
CA ARG A 305 28.46 -12.32 -19.25
C ARG A 305 29.17 -11.87 -20.55
N SER A 306 29.19 -10.58 -20.85
CA SER A 306 29.88 -10.09 -22.03
C SER A 306 31.20 -9.40 -21.65
N SER A 307 32.29 -10.09 -21.82
CA SER A 307 33.67 -9.55 -21.74
C SER A 307 34.07 -8.66 -22.93
N GLY A 308 33.12 -8.25 -23.77
CA GLY A 308 33.35 -7.41 -24.94
C GLY A 308 32.62 -6.11 -24.88
N ALA A 309 33.25 -5.02 -25.26
CA ALA A 309 32.84 -3.63 -25.41
C ALA A 309 31.61 -3.19 -24.60
N LEU A 310 31.84 -2.49 -23.51
CA LEU A 310 30.81 -1.86 -22.69
C LEU A 310 30.06 -0.79 -23.51
N THR A 311 28.89 -1.12 -24.05
CA THR A 311 28.03 -0.12 -24.71
C THR A 311 27.42 0.80 -23.63
N LYS A 312 27.68 2.10 -23.78
CA LYS A 312 27.15 3.15 -22.93
C LYS A 312 26.63 4.28 -23.80
N SER A 313 25.34 4.63 -23.71
CA SER A 313 24.80 5.75 -24.48
C SER A 313 25.33 7.09 -23.98
N GLU A 314 25.27 8.11 -24.84
CA GLU A 314 25.25 9.51 -24.32
C GLU A 314 24.20 9.66 -23.24
N PRO A 315 24.30 10.69 -22.35
CA PRO A 315 23.32 10.94 -21.30
C PRO A 315 21.91 11.12 -21.89
N VAL A 316 20.96 10.39 -21.34
CA VAL A 316 19.53 10.44 -21.72
C VAL A 316 18.78 11.26 -20.67
N PRO A 317 17.92 12.20 -21.04
CA PRO A 317 17.16 13.03 -20.09
C PRO A 317 16.33 12.20 -19.11
N THR A 318 16.36 12.62 -17.82
CA THR A 318 15.62 12.01 -16.70
C THR A 318 15.07 13.10 -15.77
N ASP A 319 14.44 14.15 -16.33
CA ASP A 319 13.82 15.24 -15.55
C ASP A 319 12.44 14.82 -15.06
N PHE A 320 12.38 13.96 -14.06
CA PHE A 320 11.15 13.45 -13.45
C PHE A 320 10.95 13.96 -12.02
N ILE A 321 9.71 13.89 -11.52
CA ILE A 321 9.40 14.05 -10.11
C ILE A 321 9.39 12.66 -9.47
N LEU A 322 10.24 12.43 -8.47
CA LEU A 322 10.21 11.18 -7.70
C LEU A 322 9.15 11.30 -6.60
N ILE A 323 8.28 10.29 -6.54
CA ILE A 323 7.41 10.02 -5.40
C ILE A 323 7.84 8.68 -4.81
N ALA A 324 8.53 8.74 -3.68
CA ALA A 324 8.92 7.57 -2.90
C ALA A 324 7.86 7.30 -1.83
N ALA A 325 7.27 6.11 -1.84
CA ALA A 325 6.25 5.72 -0.88
C ALA A 325 6.71 4.52 -0.03
N GLY A 326 6.10 4.36 1.13
CA GLY A 326 6.33 3.21 2.00
C GLY A 326 5.75 3.43 3.40
N ASN A 327 5.94 2.44 4.26
CA ASN A 327 5.69 2.60 5.69
C ASN A 327 6.88 3.32 6.37
N LEU A 328 6.76 3.60 7.66
CA LEU A 328 7.81 4.32 8.40
C LEU A 328 9.15 3.57 8.36
N ASP A 329 9.14 2.25 8.49
CA ASP A 329 10.34 1.39 8.46
C ASP A 329 11.01 1.41 7.09
N SER A 330 10.22 1.42 6.01
CA SER A 330 10.73 1.51 4.64
C SER A 330 11.50 2.81 4.42
N ILE A 331 11.01 3.91 4.98
CA ILE A 331 11.66 5.23 4.87
C ILE A 331 12.90 5.33 5.78
N GLN A 332 12.89 4.69 6.95
CA GLN A 332 14.07 4.66 7.83
C GLN A 332 15.24 3.88 7.20
N ASN A 333 14.95 2.83 6.45
CA ASN A 333 15.93 1.99 5.76
C ASN A 333 16.32 2.51 4.36
N MET A 334 15.85 3.68 3.96
CA MET A 334 16.21 4.34 2.71
C MET A 334 17.65 4.87 2.76
N HIS A 335 18.32 4.95 1.58
CA HIS A 335 19.68 5.52 1.49
C HIS A 335 19.71 6.95 2.06
N PRO A 336 20.58 7.24 3.04
CA PRO A 336 20.56 8.52 3.76
C PRO A 336 20.70 9.75 2.87
N ALA A 337 21.56 9.69 1.83
CA ALA A 337 21.77 10.79 0.89
C ALA A 337 20.51 11.05 0.04
N LEU A 338 19.81 10.01 -0.42
CA LEU A 338 18.57 10.13 -1.19
C LEU A 338 17.47 10.75 -0.32
N ARG A 339 17.31 10.29 0.91
CA ARG A 339 16.36 10.85 1.88
C ARG A 339 16.67 12.32 2.18
N SER A 340 17.95 12.64 2.45
CA SER A 340 18.38 14.01 2.72
C SER A 340 18.10 14.94 1.53
N ARG A 341 18.31 14.47 0.29
CA ARG A 341 18.04 15.23 -0.93
C ARG A 341 16.56 15.56 -1.07
N ILE A 342 15.69 14.55 -0.90
CA ILE A 342 14.25 14.77 -1.01
C ILE A 342 13.79 15.70 0.12
N ARG A 343 14.21 15.46 1.35
CA ARG A 343 13.84 16.29 2.50
C ARG A 343 14.28 17.75 2.36
N GLY A 344 15.47 17.99 1.78
CA GLY A 344 16.01 19.34 1.62
C GLY A 344 15.37 20.16 0.51
N TYR A 345 14.87 19.50 -0.54
CA TYR A 345 14.34 20.15 -1.74
C TYR A 345 12.92 19.72 -2.13
N GLY A 346 12.26 18.93 -1.32
CA GLY A 346 10.95 18.37 -1.59
C GLY A 346 10.05 18.42 -0.36
N TYR A 347 9.14 17.45 -0.31
CA TYR A 347 8.14 17.34 0.74
C TYR A 347 8.11 15.93 1.33
N GLU A 348 7.90 15.84 2.64
CA GLU A 348 7.53 14.62 3.33
C GLU A 348 6.07 14.76 3.77
N VAL A 349 5.24 13.78 3.48
CA VAL A 349 3.82 13.79 3.82
C VAL A 349 3.39 12.46 4.43
N TYR A 350 2.64 12.56 5.53
CA TYR A 350 2.01 11.41 6.14
C TYR A 350 0.61 11.21 5.55
N VAL A 351 0.30 9.99 5.13
CA VAL A 351 -0.99 9.61 4.57
C VAL A 351 -1.82 8.99 5.69
N ASN A 352 -2.97 9.59 5.99
CA ASN A 352 -3.83 9.21 7.10
C ASN A 352 -4.42 7.81 6.92
N THR A 353 -4.58 7.08 8.02
CA THR A 353 -5.24 5.77 8.09
C THR A 353 -6.71 5.86 8.46
N ASP A 354 -7.12 6.96 9.04
CA ASP A 354 -8.48 7.25 9.44
C ASP A 354 -8.82 8.73 9.23
N MET A 355 -10.11 9.05 9.12
CA MET A 355 -10.65 10.40 9.09
C MET A 355 -11.76 10.55 10.12
N ARG A 356 -12.13 11.78 10.49
CA ARG A 356 -13.24 12.05 11.42
C ARG A 356 -14.57 11.59 10.80
N ASP A 357 -15.47 11.05 11.63
CA ASP A 357 -16.81 10.65 11.22
C ASP A 357 -17.71 11.89 11.22
N THR A 358 -17.68 12.65 10.13
CA THR A 358 -18.52 13.82 9.88
C THR A 358 -19.48 13.50 8.73
N GLU A 359 -20.56 14.25 8.58
CA GLU A 359 -21.52 14.07 7.47
C GLU A 359 -20.82 14.17 6.12
N ARG A 360 -19.92 15.14 5.95
CA ARG A 360 -19.12 15.30 4.76
C ARG A 360 -18.28 14.06 4.43
N ASN A 361 -17.62 13.49 5.43
CA ASN A 361 -16.78 12.31 5.25
C ASN A 361 -17.60 11.03 5.03
N ARG A 362 -18.81 10.92 5.61
CA ARG A 362 -19.76 9.85 5.27
C ARG A 362 -20.18 9.93 3.80
N ARG A 363 -20.53 11.13 3.28
CA ARG A 363 -20.84 11.33 1.85
C ARG A 363 -19.67 10.96 0.95
N ARG A 364 -18.44 11.32 1.32
CA ARG A 364 -17.23 10.94 0.58
C ARG A 364 -17.02 9.42 0.53
N LEU A 365 -17.33 8.70 1.59
CA LEU A 365 -17.27 7.23 1.55
C LEU A 365 -18.38 6.62 0.68
N ILE A 366 -19.57 7.21 0.62
CA ILE A 366 -20.60 6.79 -0.35
C ILE A 366 -20.08 7.00 -1.78
N ARG A 367 -19.46 8.15 -2.05
CA ARG A 367 -18.80 8.40 -3.34
C ARG A 367 -17.71 7.38 -3.64
N PHE A 368 -16.92 6.97 -2.65
CA PHE A 368 -15.94 5.89 -2.83
C PHE A 368 -16.59 4.57 -3.30
N ILE A 369 -17.73 4.19 -2.72
CA ILE A 369 -18.46 2.98 -3.16
C ILE A 369 -18.88 3.13 -4.63
N ALA A 370 -19.43 4.29 -5.01
CA ALA A 370 -19.79 4.58 -6.40
C ALA A 370 -18.57 4.54 -7.35
N GLN A 371 -17.42 5.07 -6.92
CA GLN A 371 -16.16 5.02 -7.69
C GLN A 371 -15.69 3.59 -7.90
N GLU A 372 -15.71 2.73 -6.87
CA GLU A 372 -15.31 1.32 -6.99
C GLU A 372 -16.22 0.56 -7.96
N VAL A 373 -17.54 0.76 -7.88
CA VAL A 373 -18.51 0.16 -8.82
C VAL A 373 -18.21 0.58 -10.26
N ASN A 374 -18.06 1.89 -10.50
CA ASN A 374 -17.77 2.41 -11.83
C ASN A 374 -16.41 1.96 -12.38
N ASN A 375 -15.40 1.82 -11.52
CA ASN A 375 -14.10 1.31 -11.90
C ASN A 375 -14.17 -0.15 -12.36
N GLU A 376 -14.97 -1.00 -11.70
CA GLU A 376 -15.18 -2.39 -12.12
C GLU A 376 -15.97 -2.46 -13.42
N ILE A 377 -17.00 -1.62 -13.62
CA ILE A 377 -17.73 -1.52 -14.87
C ILE A 377 -16.79 -1.13 -16.03
N LYS A 378 -15.92 -0.14 -15.83
CA LYS A 378 -14.95 0.31 -16.85
C LYS A 378 -13.90 -0.74 -17.20
N LYS A 379 -13.50 -1.58 -16.26
CA LYS A 379 -12.52 -2.67 -16.51
C LYS A 379 -13.06 -3.74 -17.47
N GLY A 380 -14.36 -3.96 -17.52
CA GLY A 380 -15.01 -4.89 -18.45
C GLY A 380 -14.60 -6.37 -18.26
N SER A 381 -14.01 -6.73 -17.13
CA SER A 381 -13.47 -8.08 -16.88
C SER A 381 -14.47 -9.08 -16.31
N GLY A 382 -15.76 -8.89 -16.52
CA GLY A 382 -16.80 -9.80 -16.02
C GLY A 382 -18.21 -9.25 -16.21
N LYS A 383 -19.17 -9.79 -15.45
CA LYS A 383 -20.48 -9.15 -15.34
C LYS A 383 -20.32 -7.85 -14.58
N PRO A 384 -20.94 -6.73 -15.04
CA PRO A 384 -20.88 -5.48 -14.30
C PRO A 384 -21.53 -5.67 -12.92
N ILE A 385 -20.85 -5.19 -11.89
CA ILE A 385 -21.41 -5.24 -10.53
C ILE A 385 -22.51 -4.20 -10.39
N PRO A 386 -23.65 -4.54 -9.75
CA PRO A 386 -24.74 -3.59 -9.53
C PRO A 386 -24.39 -2.51 -8.51
N HIS A 387 -25.01 -1.34 -8.66
CA HIS A 387 -24.93 -0.26 -7.66
C HIS A 387 -25.53 -0.69 -6.32
N PHE A 388 -25.14 0.00 -5.26
CA PHE A 388 -25.50 -0.31 -3.88
C PHE A 388 -26.74 0.47 -3.44
N ASP A 389 -27.67 -0.19 -2.75
CA ASP A 389 -28.81 0.45 -2.12
C ASP A 389 -28.41 1.16 -0.80
N ARG A 390 -29.35 1.87 -0.16
CA ARG A 390 -29.12 2.55 1.12
C ARG A 390 -28.68 1.59 2.22
N GLY A 391 -29.31 0.43 2.31
CA GLY A 391 -29.04 -0.55 3.37
C GLY A 391 -27.64 -1.14 3.27
N SER A 392 -27.21 -1.53 2.08
CA SER A 392 -25.85 -2.02 1.82
C SER A 392 -24.79 -0.95 2.04
N THR A 393 -25.08 0.29 1.61
CA THR A 393 -24.21 1.45 1.82
C THR A 393 -24.02 1.73 3.32
N SER A 394 -25.09 1.69 4.11
CA SER A 394 -25.03 1.82 5.57
C SER A 394 -24.12 0.77 6.21
N LEU A 395 -24.21 -0.49 5.79
CA LEU A 395 -23.35 -1.56 6.31
C LEU A 395 -21.88 -1.35 5.98
N ILE A 396 -21.54 -0.81 4.80
CA ILE A 396 -20.15 -0.49 4.44
C ILE A 396 -19.63 0.68 5.27
N LEU A 397 -20.44 1.72 5.51
CA LEU A 397 -20.08 2.82 6.41
C LEU A 397 -19.82 2.33 7.84
N LYS A 398 -20.68 1.45 8.38
CA LYS A 398 -20.46 0.80 9.68
C LYS A 398 -19.19 -0.03 9.71
N GLU A 399 -18.88 -0.74 8.62
CA GLU A 399 -17.64 -1.48 8.52
C GLU A 399 -16.42 -0.54 8.51
N ALA A 400 -16.52 0.64 7.88
CA ALA A 400 -15.47 1.66 7.93
C ALA A 400 -15.27 2.21 9.34
N GLN A 401 -16.35 2.44 10.11
CA GLN A 401 -16.28 2.79 11.53
C GLN A 401 -15.60 1.67 12.34
N ARG A 402 -16.05 0.43 12.18
CA ARG A 402 -15.50 -0.73 12.89
C ARG A 402 -13.99 -0.91 12.61
N ARG A 403 -13.56 -0.76 11.35
CA ARG A 403 -12.15 -0.90 10.95
C ARG A 403 -11.27 0.25 11.39
N SER A 404 -11.83 1.42 11.73
CA SER A 404 -11.05 2.51 12.31
C SER A 404 -10.56 2.17 13.72
N GLY A 405 -11.29 1.29 14.43
CA GLY A 405 -11.01 0.90 15.82
C GLY A 405 -11.20 2.05 16.83
N ARG A 406 -11.78 3.18 16.41
CA ARG A 406 -11.98 4.36 17.26
C ARG A 406 -13.35 4.97 17.02
N ARG A 407 -14.06 5.34 18.09
CA ARG A 407 -15.35 6.03 18.02
C ARG A 407 -15.18 7.41 17.38
N GLY A 408 -16.10 7.77 16.47
CA GLY A 408 -16.06 9.05 15.75
C GLY A 408 -14.99 9.13 14.66
N LYS A 409 -14.50 7.97 14.21
CA LYS A 409 -13.54 7.85 13.11
C LYS A 409 -14.03 6.87 12.03
N LEU A 410 -13.59 7.10 10.79
CA LEU A 410 -13.83 6.25 9.63
C LEU A 410 -12.49 5.81 9.06
N SER A 411 -12.36 4.54 8.72
CA SER A 411 -11.14 3.98 8.16
C SER A 411 -10.90 4.45 6.73
N LEU A 412 -9.66 4.83 6.42
CA LEU A 412 -9.15 5.13 5.08
C LEU A 412 -8.37 3.98 4.45
N ARG A 413 -8.48 2.77 4.99
CA ARG A 413 -7.96 1.54 4.35
C ARG A 413 -8.88 1.13 3.20
N LEU A 414 -8.92 1.98 2.20
CA LEU A 414 -9.88 1.90 1.09
C LEU A 414 -9.71 0.64 0.24
N ARG A 415 -8.51 0.05 0.19
CA ARG A 415 -8.27 -1.23 -0.52
C ARG A 415 -9.11 -2.37 0.07
N GLU A 416 -9.19 -2.45 1.38
CA GLU A 416 -9.94 -3.50 2.09
C GLU A 416 -11.45 -3.26 1.99
N LEU A 417 -11.89 -2.01 2.16
CA LEU A 417 -13.30 -1.63 1.96
C LEU A 417 -13.73 -1.86 0.51
N GLY A 418 -12.91 -1.51 -0.48
CA GLY A 418 -13.15 -1.79 -1.89
C GLY A 418 -13.20 -3.30 -2.19
N GLY A 419 -12.39 -4.10 -1.48
CA GLY A 419 -12.50 -5.56 -1.52
C GLY A 419 -13.87 -6.06 -1.11
N LEU A 420 -14.41 -5.53 -0.02
CA LEU A 420 -15.77 -5.86 0.45
C LEU A 420 -16.85 -5.41 -0.55
N VAL A 421 -16.72 -4.20 -1.12
CA VAL A 421 -17.61 -3.69 -2.17
C VAL A 421 -17.62 -4.62 -3.37
N ARG A 422 -16.46 -5.00 -3.88
CA ARG A 422 -16.36 -5.91 -5.04
C ARG A 422 -17.01 -7.26 -4.79
N ILE A 423 -16.68 -7.91 -3.66
CA ILE A 423 -17.26 -9.24 -3.34
C ILE A 423 -18.78 -9.16 -3.15
N ALA A 424 -19.31 -8.12 -2.53
CA ALA A 424 -20.75 -7.91 -2.38
C ALA A 424 -21.42 -7.68 -3.73
N GLY A 425 -20.79 -6.89 -4.61
CA GLY A 425 -21.25 -6.66 -5.98
C GLY A 425 -21.22 -7.91 -6.84
N ASP A 426 -20.16 -8.73 -6.73
CA ASP A 426 -20.05 -10.02 -7.43
C ASP A 426 -21.18 -10.97 -7.05
N LEU A 427 -21.49 -11.09 -5.75
CA LEU A 427 -22.62 -11.90 -5.26
C LEU A 427 -23.95 -11.43 -5.84
N ALA A 428 -24.18 -10.11 -5.87
CA ALA A 428 -25.38 -9.53 -6.46
C ALA A 428 -25.46 -9.78 -7.99
N ALA A 429 -24.34 -9.67 -8.70
CA ALA A 429 -24.25 -9.92 -10.14
C ALA A 429 -24.45 -11.41 -10.48
N GLU A 430 -23.96 -12.34 -9.63
CA GLU A 430 -24.19 -13.78 -9.79
C GLU A 430 -25.68 -14.12 -9.66
N GLU A 431 -26.40 -13.49 -8.73
CA GLU A 431 -27.83 -13.66 -8.50
C GLU A 431 -28.70 -12.90 -9.51
N GLY A 432 -28.11 -12.03 -10.33
CA GLY A 432 -28.83 -11.20 -11.30
C GLY A 432 -29.67 -10.11 -10.63
N ALA A 433 -29.26 -9.64 -9.45
CA ALA A 433 -29.93 -8.56 -8.73
C ALA A 433 -29.72 -7.21 -9.44
N GLU A 434 -30.75 -6.35 -9.42
CA GLU A 434 -30.64 -4.98 -9.98
C GLU A 434 -29.78 -4.07 -9.10
N LEU A 435 -29.81 -4.28 -7.78
CA LEU A 435 -29.01 -3.53 -6.80
C LEU A 435 -28.35 -4.49 -5.80
N THR A 436 -27.18 -4.11 -5.33
CA THR A 436 -26.51 -4.79 -4.23
C THR A 436 -27.18 -4.40 -2.90
N CYS A 437 -27.77 -5.36 -2.21
CA CYS A 437 -28.50 -5.12 -0.95
C CYS A 437 -27.70 -5.52 0.29
N ALA A 438 -28.22 -5.21 1.48
CA ALA A 438 -27.61 -5.48 2.78
C ALA A 438 -27.23 -6.97 3.01
N ASP A 439 -28.03 -7.92 2.47
CA ASP A 439 -27.73 -9.34 2.57
C ASP A 439 -26.44 -9.73 1.80
N HIS A 440 -26.25 -9.18 0.60
CA HIS A 440 -25.01 -9.39 -0.16
C HIS A 440 -23.79 -8.91 0.61
N VAL A 441 -23.84 -7.73 1.23
CA VAL A 441 -22.73 -7.20 2.08
C VAL A 441 -22.50 -8.08 3.30
N THR A 442 -23.56 -8.57 3.93
CA THR A 442 -23.43 -9.45 5.10
C THR A 442 -22.75 -10.78 4.73
N ARG A 443 -23.13 -11.39 3.62
CA ARG A 443 -22.49 -12.61 3.09
C ARG A 443 -21.07 -12.35 2.62
N ALA A 444 -20.83 -11.22 1.95
CA ALA A 444 -19.48 -10.81 1.56
C ALA A 444 -18.53 -10.68 2.75
N ARG A 445 -18.97 -10.10 3.88
CA ARG A 445 -18.19 -10.06 5.13
C ARG A 445 -17.81 -11.45 5.65
N MET A 446 -18.67 -12.45 5.46
CA MET A 446 -18.37 -13.82 5.88
C MET A 446 -17.36 -14.50 4.94
N ILE A 447 -17.44 -14.26 3.63
CA ILE A 447 -16.55 -14.82 2.61
C ILE A 447 -15.18 -14.14 2.65
N ALA A 448 -15.16 -12.81 2.82
CA ALA A 448 -13.97 -11.96 2.81
C ALA A 448 -13.25 -11.89 4.17
N LYS A 449 -13.49 -12.83 5.07
CA LYS A 449 -12.78 -12.85 6.37
C LYS A 449 -11.28 -12.94 6.15
N PRO A 450 -10.46 -12.07 6.77
CA PRO A 450 -9.02 -12.18 6.79
C PRO A 450 -8.56 -13.56 7.31
N LEU A 451 -7.39 -14.00 6.87
CA LEU A 451 -6.85 -15.31 7.29
C LEU A 451 -6.69 -15.40 8.81
N GLU A 452 -6.23 -14.31 9.43
CA GLU A 452 -6.07 -14.17 10.87
C GLU A 452 -7.39 -14.41 11.61
N GLN A 453 -8.49 -13.85 11.10
CA GLN A 453 -9.82 -14.06 11.67
C GLN A 453 -10.30 -15.51 11.49
N GLN A 454 -10.02 -16.12 10.34
CA GLN A 454 -10.35 -17.54 10.13
C GLN A 454 -9.56 -18.45 11.08
N VAL A 455 -8.28 -18.14 11.30
CA VAL A 455 -7.44 -18.87 12.27
C VAL A 455 -7.95 -18.68 13.69
N ALA A 456 -8.29 -17.44 14.07
CA ALA A 456 -8.86 -17.15 15.38
C ALA A 456 -10.20 -17.87 15.62
N ASP A 457 -11.11 -17.85 14.63
CA ASP A 457 -12.40 -18.55 14.73
C ASP A 457 -12.17 -20.07 14.92
N ARG A 458 -11.26 -20.70 14.17
CA ARG A 458 -10.91 -22.12 14.34
C ARG A 458 -10.26 -22.42 15.68
N TYR A 459 -9.45 -21.49 16.18
CA TYR A 459 -8.84 -21.64 17.50
C TYR A 459 -9.90 -21.63 18.61
N LEU A 460 -10.88 -20.72 18.54
CA LEU A 460 -11.99 -20.65 19.49
C LEU A 460 -12.89 -21.90 19.40
N GLU A 461 -13.18 -22.39 18.19
CA GLU A 461 -13.91 -23.65 17.99
C GLU A 461 -13.19 -24.82 18.65
N ARG A 462 -11.89 -24.94 18.41
CA ARG A 462 -11.06 -26.00 19.02
C ARG A 462 -10.99 -25.89 20.54
N GLN A 463 -10.89 -24.67 21.09
CA GLN A 463 -10.95 -24.48 22.54
C GLN A 463 -12.28 -24.94 23.14
N ALA A 464 -13.39 -24.70 22.43
CA ALA A 464 -14.71 -25.15 22.86
C ALA A 464 -14.84 -26.67 22.78
N GLU A 465 -14.37 -27.31 21.69
CA GLU A 465 -14.40 -28.79 21.52
C GLU A 465 -13.64 -29.53 22.63
N TYR A 466 -12.46 -29.04 22.99
CA TYR A 466 -11.62 -29.66 24.00
C TYR A 466 -11.90 -29.18 25.43
N ALA A 467 -12.91 -28.34 25.65
CA ALA A 467 -13.23 -27.68 26.91
C ALA A 467 -12.01 -27.07 27.62
N MET A 468 -11.06 -26.53 26.83
CA MET A 468 -9.84 -25.91 27.34
C MET A 468 -10.11 -24.58 28.04
N LEU A 469 -11.17 -23.91 27.68
CA LEU A 469 -11.59 -22.66 28.28
C LEU A 469 -12.56 -22.92 29.42
N VAL A 470 -12.24 -22.42 30.61
CA VAL A 470 -13.13 -22.43 31.77
C VAL A 470 -13.79 -21.09 31.87
N ASN A 471 -15.12 -21.04 31.60
CA ASN A 471 -15.93 -19.83 31.65
C ASN A 471 -16.98 -19.85 32.75
N ARG A 472 -16.87 -20.80 33.72
CA ARG A 472 -17.80 -20.92 34.85
C ARG A 472 -17.07 -21.32 36.14
N GLY A 473 -17.63 -20.87 37.26
CA GLY A 473 -17.08 -21.16 38.58
C GLY A 473 -15.90 -20.26 38.94
N ASN A 474 -15.18 -20.61 39.99
CA ASN A 474 -14.10 -19.82 40.55
C ASN A 474 -12.83 -20.66 40.63
N ARG A 475 -11.66 -20.10 40.34
CA ARG A 475 -10.37 -20.77 40.37
C ARG A 475 -9.30 -19.87 40.98
N VAL A 476 -8.42 -20.41 41.77
CA VAL A 476 -7.24 -19.71 42.30
C VAL A 476 -6.11 -19.78 41.25
N GLY A 477 -5.46 -18.66 41.02
CA GLY A 477 -4.32 -18.54 40.10
C GLY A 477 -4.64 -18.75 38.62
N ARG A 478 -5.92 -18.71 38.22
CA ARG A 478 -6.34 -18.83 36.80
C ARG A 478 -7.23 -17.71 36.37
N VAL A 479 -6.90 -17.08 35.21
CA VAL A 479 -7.62 -15.92 34.60
C VAL A 479 -7.75 -16.11 33.11
N ASN A 480 -8.84 -15.69 32.53
CA ASN A 480 -9.00 -15.60 31.07
C ASN A 480 -8.47 -14.26 30.57
N GLY A 481 -7.36 -14.28 29.83
CA GLY A 481 -6.81 -13.12 29.16
C GLY A 481 -7.36 -12.97 27.75
N LEU A 482 -7.25 -11.76 27.21
CA LEU A 482 -7.64 -11.45 25.83
C LEU A 482 -6.42 -10.97 25.05
N ALA A 483 -6.16 -11.60 23.93
CA ALA A 483 -5.09 -11.24 23.00
C ALA A 483 -5.62 -11.02 21.59
N VAL A 484 -4.78 -10.51 20.69
CA VAL A 484 -5.05 -10.40 19.26
C VAL A 484 -4.01 -11.17 18.46
N LEU A 485 -4.45 -11.79 17.37
CA LEU A 485 -3.58 -12.40 16.36
C LEU A 485 -3.35 -11.37 15.26
N GLY A 486 -2.15 -11.34 14.65
CA GLY A 486 -1.83 -10.49 13.50
C GLY A 486 -1.18 -9.15 13.85
N ALA A 487 -0.91 -8.84 15.11
CA ALA A 487 -0.26 -7.57 15.49
C ALA A 487 1.12 -7.37 14.84
N ASP A 488 1.88 -8.45 14.64
CA ASP A 488 3.25 -8.41 14.08
C ASP A 488 3.31 -8.35 12.56
N SER A 489 2.21 -8.67 11.87
CA SER A 489 2.18 -8.71 10.40
C SER A 489 1.99 -7.33 9.75
N GLY A 490 1.86 -6.26 10.54
CA GLY A 490 1.53 -4.92 10.03
C GLY A 490 0.16 -4.84 9.35
N LEU A 491 -0.65 -5.90 9.49
CA LEU A 491 -2.03 -5.96 9.04
C LEU A 491 -2.94 -5.41 10.13
N SER A 492 -3.91 -4.65 9.71
CA SER A 492 -4.76 -3.86 10.60
C SER A 492 -5.95 -4.60 11.19
N ASP A 493 -6.24 -5.79 10.69
CA ASP A 493 -7.37 -6.60 11.15
C ASP A 493 -6.97 -7.43 12.36
N TYR A 494 -7.22 -6.88 13.52
CA TYR A 494 -7.06 -7.59 14.79
C TYR A 494 -8.10 -8.69 14.90
N SER A 495 -7.66 -9.92 15.12
CA SER A 495 -8.54 -11.04 15.44
C SER A 495 -8.37 -11.43 16.89
N GLY A 496 -9.42 -11.26 17.69
CA GLY A 496 -9.40 -11.52 19.11
C GLY A 496 -9.39 -13.03 19.43
N VAL A 497 -8.64 -13.39 20.46
CA VAL A 497 -8.64 -14.74 21.03
C VAL A 497 -8.69 -14.67 22.56
N VAL A 498 -9.24 -15.72 23.18
CA VAL A 498 -9.23 -15.88 24.63
C VAL A 498 -8.09 -16.82 25.01
N LEU A 499 -7.22 -16.37 25.89
CA LEU A 499 -6.07 -17.12 26.36
C LEU A 499 -6.16 -17.33 27.88
N PRO A 500 -6.27 -18.56 28.39
CA PRO A 500 -6.16 -18.79 29.82
C PRO A 500 -4.72 -18.52 30.28
N VAL A 501 -4.59 -17.86 31.42
CA VAL A 501 -3.32 -17.60 32.09
C VAL A 501 -3.38 -18.32 33.46
N GLU A 502 -2.38 -19.12 33.74
CA GLU A 502 -2.26 -19.83 34.99
C GLU A 502 -0.99 -19.42 35.74
N ALA A 503 -1.13 -19.11 37.02
CA ALA A 503 -0.01 -18.83 37.92
C ALA A 503 0.01 -19.79 39.13
N MET A 504 1.21 -20.23 39.47
CA MET A 504 1.47 -21.04 40.64
C MET A 504 2.65 -20.46 41.40
N VAL A 505 2.52 -20.40 42.70
CA VAL A 505 3.56 -19.92 43.62
C VAL A 505 3.99 -21.09 44.51
N THR A 506 5.29 -21.35 44.54
CA THR A 506 5.90 -22.39 45.39
C THR A 506 7.03 -21.79 46.20
N PRO A 507 7.34 -22.32 47.41
CA PRO A 507 8.52 -21.90 48.16
C PRO A 507 9.79 -22.08 47.34
N ALA A 508 10.70 -21.07 47.36
CA ALA A 508 11.95 -21.15 46.63
C ALA A 508 12.86 -22.25 47.08
N GLN A 509 13.40 -23.06 46.18
CA GLN A 509 14.38 -24.11 46.47
C GLN A 509 15.81 -23.56 46.36
N GLY A 510 16.16 -22.49 47.09
CA GLY A 510 17.49 -21.93 47.03
C GLY A 510 17.61 -20.53 47.62
N MET A 511 18.75 -19.85 47.39
CA MET A 511 19.00 -18.51 47.95
C MET A 511 18.23 -17.37 47.25
N SER A 512 17.54 -17.62 46.14
CA SER A 512 16.74 -16.61 45.42
C SER A 512 15.66 -17.30 44.59
N GLY A 513 14.41 -16.93 44.78
CA GLY A 513 13.26 -17.34 43.98
C GLY A 513 13.40 -16.95 42.49
N LYS A 514 12.82 -17.75 41.63
CA LYS A 514 12.86 -17.60 40.19
C LYS A 514 11.48 -17.29 39.66
N VAL A 515 11.45 -16.36 38.67
CA VAL A 515 10.27 -16.17 37.87
C VAL A 515 10.39 -16.99 36.58
N ILE A 516 9.52 -17.97 36.41
CA ILE A 516 9.52 -18.92 35.31
C ILE A 516 8.26 -18.71 34.50
N ALA A 517 8.41 -18.15 33.33
CA ALA A 517 7.31 -17.95 32.41
C ALA A 517 7.42 -18.93 31.23
N THR A 518 6.33 -19.65 30.94
CA THR A 518 6.27 -20.70 29.90
C THR A 518 5.06 -20.49 28.98
N GLY A 519 5.17 -20.95 27.73
CA GLY A 519 4.08 -20.85 26.74
C GLY A 519 4.37 -19.90 25.57
N GLY A 520 5.66 -19.78 25.16
CA GLY A 520 6.01 -18.97 23.95
C GLY A 520 5.86 -17.46 24.14
N LEU A 521 6.28 -16.95 25.31
CA LEU A 521 6.26 -15.52 25.61
C LEU A 521 7.39 -14.79 24.85
N SER A 522 7.06 -13.65 24.26
CA SER A 522 8.07 -12.73 23.70
C SER A 522 8.89 -12.04 24.79
N ASP A 523 9.96 -11.35 24.39
CA ASP A 523 10.80 -10.59 25.31
C ASP A 523 10.01 -9.52 26.08
N LEU A 524 9.07 -8.83 25.42
CA LEU A 524 8.17 -7.85 26.04
C LEU A 524 7.28 -8.46 27.12
N ALA A 525 6.74 -9.65 26.87
CA ALA A 525 5.93 -10.34 27.86
C ALA A 525 6.77 -10.81 29.06
N ASN A 526 8.03 -11.21 28.85
CA ASN A 526 8.96 -11.53 29.92
C ASN A 526 9.32 -10.30 30.76
N GLU A 527 9.55 -9.13 30.14
CA GLU A 527 9.75 -7.86 30.85
C GLU A 527 8.52 -7.49 31.69
N SER A 528 7.31 -7.71 31.15
CA SER A 528 6.08 -7.51 31.89
C SER A 528 6.01 -8.34 33.17
N VAL A 529 6.44 -9.61 33.14
CA VAL A 529 6.47 -10.47 34.33
C VAL A 529 7.44 -9.93 35.40
N ILE A 530 8.58 -9.38 34.97
CA ILE A 530 9.56 -8.73 35.90
C ILE A 530 8.93 -7.49 36.55
N ASN A 531 8.26 -6.62 35.74
CA ASN A 531 7.58 -5.43 36.24
C ASN A 531 6.45 -5.77 37.21
N ILE A 532 5.64 -6.77 36.88
CA ILE A 532 4.57 -7.29 37.73
C ILE A 532 5.14 -7.80 39.05
N SER A 533 6.28 -8.48 39.03
CA SER A 533 6.95 -9.00 40.23
C SER A 533 7.29 -7.86 41.22
N ALA A 534 7.71 -6.70 40.72
CA ALA A 534 7.98 -5.53 41.55
C ALA A 534 6.67 -4.94 42.16
N VAL A 535 5.61 -4.87 41.37
CA VAL A 535 4.28 -4.41 41.82
C VAL A 535 3.72 -5.38 42.89
N VAL A 536 3.76 -6.67 42.62
CA VAL A 536 3.27 -7.70 43.56
C VAL A 536 4.05 -7.65 44.90
N LYS A 537 5.39 -7.57 44.88
CA LYS A 537 6.19 -7.41 46.08
C LYS A 537 5.77 -6.22 46.92
N LYS A 538 5.54 -5.08 46.27
CA LYS A 538 5.11 -3.87 46.94
C LYS A 538 3.70 -3.96 47.52
N LEU A 539 2.81 -4.67 46.84
CA LEU A 539 1.40 -4.79 47.20
C LEU A 539 1.14 -5.88 48.29
N THR A 540 1.79 -7.02 48.17
CA THR A 540 1.60 -8.14 49.10
C THR A 540 2.52 -8.10 50.32
N GLY A 541 3.58 -7.30 50.27
CA GLY A 541 4.63 -7.22 51.29
C GLY A 541 5.52 -8.49 51.36
N LYS A 542 5.28 -9.49 50.49
CA LYS A 542 6.02 -10.75 50.41
C LYS A 542 7.22 -10.57 49.49
N ASP A 543 8.40 -11.00 49.91
CA ASP A 543 9.58 -10.96 49.03
C ASP A 543 9.52 -12.09 48.00
N ILE A 544 9.47 -11.76 46.71
CA ILE A 544 9.46 -12.71 45.60
C ILE A 544 10.71 -13.62 45.63
N LYS A 545 11.80 -13.17 46.28
CA LYS A 545 12.98 -13.99 46.47
C LYS A 545 12.77 -15.27 47.32
N ASP A 546 11.71 -15.27 48.10
CA ASP A 546 11.34 -16.42 48.94
C ASP A 546 10.46 -17.44 48.22
N TYR A 547 10.06 -17.14 46.97
CA TYR A 547 9.11 -17.94 46.20
C TYR A 547 9.57 -18.16 44.75
N ASP A 548 9.30 -19.35 44.22
CA ASP A 548 9.35 -19.61 42.77
C ASP A 548 7.99 -19.35 42.18
N LEU A 549 7.93 -18.42 41.21
CA LEU A 549 6.71 -17.98 40.52
C LEU A 549 6.66 -18.60 39.14
N HIS A 550 5.68 -19.46 38.90
CA HIS A 550 5.42 -20.06 37.60
C HIS A 550 4.21 -19.41 36.97
N VAL A 551 4.37 -18.85 35.73
CA VAL A 551 3.28 -18.34 34.93
C VAL A 551 3.27 -19.10 33.61
N GLN A 552 2.09 -19.59 33.23
CA GLN A 552 1.91 -20.39 32.03
C GLN A 552 0.71 -19.89 31.20
N PHE A 553 0.89 -19.91 29.87
CA PHE A 553 -0.17 -19.75 28.88
C PHE A 553 -0.45 -21.11 28.24
N PRO A 554 -1.43 -21.88 28.72
CA PRO A 554 -1.68 -23.23 28.23
C PRO A 554 -2.13 -23.24 26.76
N GLY A 555 -1.49 -24.07 25.93
CA GLY A 555 -1.95 -24.35 24.56
C GLY A 555 -1.70 -23.26 23.52
N THR A 556 -0.67 -22.42 23.70
CA THR A 556 -0.53 -21.21 22.91
C THR A 556 0.49 -21.23 21.81
N HIS A 557 0.18 -20.41 20.81
CA HIS A 557 1.07 -19.71 19.93
C HIS A 557 1.77 -18.56 20.69
N ASN A 558 2.84 -18.02 20.14
CA ASN A 558 3.56 -16.90 20.73
C ASN A 558 2.61 -15.78 21.16
N VAL A 559 2.70 -15.41 22.44
CA VAL A 559 2.02 -14.24 23.01
C VAL A 559 2.99 -13.09 22.95
N ASP A 560 2.67 -12.07 22.18
CA ASP A 560 3.45 -10.86 22.06
C ASP A 560 2.72 -9.65 22.68
N GLY A 561 3.52 -8.74 23.22
CA GLY A 561 3.04 -7.50 23.81
C GLY A 561 2.68 -7.58 25.29
N ASP A 562 2.53 -6.39 25.88
CA ASP A 562 2.29 -6.14 27.30
C ASP A 562 0.78 -6.17 27.67
N SER A 563 -0.10 -6.38 26.70
CA SER A 563 -1.57 -6.32 26.89
C SER A 563 -2.15 -7.40 27.81
N ALA A 564 -1.35 -8.43 28.16
CA ALA A 564 -1.70 -9.47 29.12
C ALA A 564 -1.22 -9.16 30.57
N SER A 565 -0.58 -8.00 30.80
CA SER A 565 0.05 -7.68 32.08
C SER A 565 -0.92 -7.70 33.26
N ILE A 566 -2.15 -7.11 33.09
CA ILE A 566 -3.16 -7.15 34.15
C ILE A 566 -3.65 -8.57 34.42
N THR A 567 -3.73 -9.42 33.38
CA THR A 567 -4.15 -10.81 33.50
C THR A 567 -3.12 -11.61 34.31
N MET A 568 -1.84 -11.44 33.98
CA MET A 568 -0.74 -12.07 34.70
C MET A 568 -0.69 -11.59 36.15
N ALA A 569 -0.78 -10.28 36.39
CA ALA A 569 -0.77 -9.71 37.73
C ALA A 569 -1.91 -10.26 38.60
N THR A 570 -3.12 -10.31 38.04
CA THR A 570 -4.31 -10.85 38.75
C THR A 570 -4.14 -12.35 39.08
N ALA A 571 -3.62 -13.14 38.14
CA ALA A 571 -3.37 -14.56 38.35
C ALA A 571 -2.32 -14.78 39.46
N ILE A 572 -1.21 -14.02 39.44
CA ILE A 572 -0.13 -14.06 40.40
C ILE A 572 -0.64 -13.70 41.83
N ILE A 573 -1.36 -12.59 41.93
CA ILE A 573 -1.89 -12.09 43.22
C ILE A 573 -2.89 -13.11 43.79
N SER A 574 -3.77 -13.65 42.96
CA SER A 574 -4.70 -14.71 43.37
C SER A 574 -3.97 -15.94 43.87
N ALA A 575 -2.89 -16.36 43.19
CA ALA A 575 -2.08 -17.51 43.62
C ALA A 575 -1.33 -17.26 44.96
N PHE A 576 -0.83 -16.02 45.16
CA PHE A 576 -0.14 -15.64 46.40
C PHE A 576 -1.06 -15.54 47.60
N GLU A 577 -2.25 -15.00 47.43
CA GLU A 577 -3.18 -14.74 48.52
C GLU A 577 -4.20 -15.90 48.69
N GLY A 578 -4.23 -16.86 47.73
CA GLY A 578 -5.16 -17.99 47.76
C GLY A 578 -6.62 -17.61 47.49
N VAL A 579 -6.86 -16.42 46.95
CA VAL A 579 -8.21 -15.89 46.70
C VAL A 579 -8.67 -16.29 45.30
N PRO A 580 -9.84 -16.93 45.13
CA PRO A 580 -10.30 -17.40 43.83
C PRO A 580 -10.79 -16.26 42.91
N ILE A 581 -10.64 -16.47 41.59
CA ILE A 581 -11.04 -15.56 40.53
C ILE A 581 -12.29 -16.09 39.83
N GLU A 582 -13.24 -15.21 39.53
CA GLU A 582 -14.43 -15.55 38.74
C GLU A 582 -14.02 -15.89 37.28
N GLN A 583 -14.41 -17.10 36.81
CA GLN A 583 -14.04 -17.55 35.47
C GLN A 583 -14.94 -17.05 34.34
N ASN A 584 -16.10 -16.47 34.65
CA ASN A 584 -16.99 -15.80 33.69
C ASN A 584 -16.53 -14.35 33.39
N LEU A 585 -15.26 -14.10 33.58
CA LEU A 585 -14.63 -12.80 33.38
C LEU A 585 -13.37 -12.99 32.55
N ALA A 586 -13.14 -12.09 31.57
CA ALA A 586 -11.89 -11.97 30.85
C ALA A 586 -11.35 -10.54 30.97
N MET A 587 -10.06 -10.37 30.75
CA MET A 587 -9.44 -9.05 30.88
C MET A 587 -8.33 -8.80 29.88
N THR A 588 -8.09 -7.54 29.59
CA THR A 588 -6.94 -7.05 28.81
C THR A 588 -6.53 -5.68 29.32
N GLY A 589 -5.25 -5.40 29.30
CA GLY A 589 -4.67 -4.11 29.69
C GLY A 589 -3.18 -4.25 29.95
N SER A 590 -2.43 -3.19 29.71
CA SER A 590 -1.04 -3.06 30.11
C SER A 590 -0.96 -2.50 31.53
N LEU A 591 0.01 -2.93 32.31
CA LEU A 591 0.19 -2.50 33.70
C LEU A 591 1.49 -1.71 33.84
N SER A 592 1.37 -0.45 34.30
CA SER A 592 2.52 0.36 34.66
C SER A 592 3.17 -0.17 35.97
N VAL A 593 4.45 0.16 36.18
CA VAL A 593 5.17 -0.15 37.44
C VAL A 593 4.56 0.57 38.66
N ARG A 594 3.64 1.50 38.45
CA ARG A 594 2.91 2.22 39.51
C ARG A 594 1.59 1.57 39.88
N GLY A 595 1.09 0.62 39.09
CA GLY A 595 -0.20 -0.04 39.26
C GLY A 595 -1.34 0.60 38.44
N GLU A 596 -1.02 1.55 37.55
CA GLU A 596 -1.97 2.18 36.63
C GLU A 596 -2.22 1.29 35.42
N ILE A 597 -3.43 1.30 34.89
CA ILE A 597 -3.82 0.51 33.72
C ILE A 597 -3.68 1.37 32.45
N LEU A 598 -2.85 0.91 31.54
CA LEU A 598 -2.56 1.60 30.29
C LEU A 598 -3.39 1.03 29.13
N PRO A 599 -3.74 1.86 28.12
CA PRO A 599 -4.55 1.45 26.97
C PRO A 599 -3.80 0.43 26.10
N VAL A 600 -4.59 -0.43 25.43
CA VAL A 600 -4.10 -1.50 24.55
C VAL A 600 -4.82 -1.53 23.21
N GLY A 601 -4.22 -2.15 22.19
CA GLY A 601 -4.82 -2.26 20.86
C GLY A 601 -5.86 -3.38 20.73
N GLY A 602 -6.74 -3.27 19.72
CA GLY A 602 -7.67 -4.33 19.29
C GLY A 602 -8.78 -4.66 20.30
N VAL A 603 -9.21 -3.71 21.11
CA VAL A 603 -10.18 -3.94 22.21
C VAL A 603 -11.51 -4.46 21.70
N THR A 604 -12.04 -3.94 20.60
CA THR A 604 -13.29 -4.41 19.99
C THR A 604 -13.21 -5.90 19.64
N ALA A 605 -12.14 -6.34 18.93
CA ALA A 605 -11.95 -7.75 18.58
C ALA A 605 -11.78 -8.66 19.80
N LYS A 606 -11.13 -8.17 20.87
CA LYS A 606 -10.97 -8.87 22.15
C LYS A 606 -12.31 -9.09 22.84
N ILE A 607 -13.18 -8.08 22.86
CA ILE A 607 -14.53 -8.17 23.43
C ILE A 607 -15.40 -9.15 22.63
N GLU A 608 -15.35 -9.10 21.30
CA GLU A 608 -16.08 -10.03 20.44
C GLU A 608 -15.62 -11.49 20.65
N ALA A 609 -14.31 -11.72 20.83
CA ALA A 609 -13.79 -13.06 21.14
C ALA A 609 -14.28 -13.58 22.49
N ALA A 610 -14.34 -12.74 23.52
CA ALA A 610 -14.90 -13.08 24.82
C ALA A 610 -16.39 -13.46 24.70
N ALA A 611 -17.16 -12.67 23.94
CA ALA A 611 -18.57 -12.91 23.66
C ALA A 611 -18.82 -14.25 22.94
N LYS A 612 -18.00 -14.56 21.90
CA LYS A 612 -18.03 -15.84 21.18
C LYS A 612 -17.71 -17.02 22.10
N SER A 613 -16.82 -16.83 23.07
CA SER A 613 -16.40 -17.83 24.04
C SER A 613 -17.37 -18.00 25.21
N GLY A 614 -18.49 -17.27 25.24
CA GLY A 614 -19.51 -17.35 26.27
C GLY A 614 -19.10 -16.71 27.60
N ILE A 615 -18.16 -15.76 27.60
CA ILE A 615 -17.76 -14.96 28.75
C ILE A 615 -18.66 -13.72 28.81
N ALA A 616 -19.22 -13.44 29.99
CA ALA A 616 -20.20 -12.38 30.15
C ALA A 616 -19.63 -11.04 30.68
N LYS A 617 -18.41 -11.03 31.22
CA LYS A 617 -17.77 -9.83 31.76
C LYS A 617 -16.39 -9.62 31.14
N VAL A 618 -16.09 -8.42 30.69
CA VAL A 618 -14.78 -8.07 30.13
C VAL A 618 -14.26 -6.80 30.79
N VAL A 619 -13.08 -6.90 31.41
CA VAL A 619 -12.34 -5.79 32.00
C VAL A 619 -11.42 -5.19 30.95
N ILE A 620 -11.51 -3.88 30.76
CA ILE A 620 -10.68 -3.13 29.80
C ILE A 620 -10.15 -1.84 30.45
N PRO A 621 -9.05 -1.27 29.98
CA PRO A 621 -8.64 0.08 30.40
C PRO A 621 -9.73 1.12 30.08
N ARG A 622 -10.01 2.04 31.02
CA ARG A 622 -11.01 3.10 30.83
C ARG A 622 -10.68 3.98 29.61
N ALA A 623 -9.41 4.23 29.35
CA ALA A 623 -8.93 4.98 28.19
C ALA A 623 -9.36 4.33 26.84
N ASN A 624 -9.60 3.01 26.82
CA ASN A 624 -10.08 2.31 25.64
C ASN A 624 -11.60 2.31 25.43
N LEU A 625 -12.38 2.96 26.30
CA LEU A 625 -13.84 3.05 26.07
C LEU A 625 -14.20 3.69 24.72
N GLN A 626 -13.39 4.63 24.29
CA GLN A 626 -13.53 5.28 22.97
C GLN A 626 -13.28 4.35 21.79
N ASP A 627 -12.59 3.22 22.01
CA ASP A 627 -12.23 2.26 20.98
C ASP A 627 -13.23 1.09 20.89
N VAL A 628 -14.25 1.08 21.75
CA VAL A 628 -15.26 0.00 21.82
C VAL A 628 -16.35 0.24 20.78
N LEU A 629 -16.33 -0.57 19.72
CA LEU A 629 -17.31 -0.57 18.60
C LEU A 629 -17.83 -1.98 18.38
N VAL A 630 -18.59 -2.49 19.34
CA VAL A 630 -19.09 -3.88 19.32
C VAL A 630 -20.43 -3.95 18.62
N ASP A 631 -20.63 -4.97 17.75
CA ASP A 631 -21.93 -5.23 17.12
C ASP A 631 -23.00 -5.46 18.19
N GLU A 632 -24.23 -4.95 17.99
CA GLU A 632 -25.35 -5.07 18.95
C GLU A 632 -25.65 -6.49 19.42
N LYS A 633 -25.42 -7.49 18.57
CA LYS A 633 -25.59 -8.92 18.90
C LYS A 633 -24.67 -9.39 20.03
N TRP A 634 -23.50 -8.73 20.20
CA TRP A 634 -22.52 -9.04 21.25
C TRP A 634 -22.64 -8.09 22.45
N GLU A 635 -23.02 -6.83 22.23
CA GLU A 635 -23.22 -5.84 23.29
C GLU A 635 -24.21 -6.34 24.35
N LYS A 636 -25.27 -7.03 23.91
CA LYS A 636 -26.28 -7.65 24.82
C LYS A 636 -25.75 -8.86 25.60
N LYS A 637 -24.61 -9.45 25.18
CA LYS A 637 -24.05 -10.68 25.80
C LYS A 637 -22.91 -10.41 26.76
N VAL A 638 -22.20 -9.28 26.61
CA VAL A 638 -21.00 -8.97 27.36
C VAL A 638 -21.14 -7.64 28.07
N LYS A 639 -20.86 -7.63 29.37
CA LYS A 639 -20.76 -6.40 30.16
C LYS A 639 -19.31 -5.94 30.17
N VAL A 640 -19.05 -4.77 29.61
CA VAL A 640 -17.72 -4.13 29.62
C VAL A 640 -17.52 -3.40 30.94
N LEU A 641 -16.41 -3.64 31.62
CA LEU A 641 -16.01 -3.08 32.91
C LEU A 641 -14.75 -2.23 32.70
N PRO A 642 -14.86 -0.89 32.62
CA PRO A 642 -13.71 -0.03 32.48
C PRO A 642 -13.00 0.20 33.81
N VAL A 643 -11.67 0.12 33.81
CA VAL A 643 -10.82 0.25 35.00
C VAL A 643 -9.62 1.17 34.75
N ASP A 644 -9.15 1.85 35.80
CA ASP A 644 -7.99 2.74 35.76
C ASP A 644 -6.80 2.19 36.57
N SER A 645 -7.07 1.30 37.52
CA SER A 645 -6.05 0.79 38.46
C SER A 645 -6.19 -0.70 38.73
N LEU A 646 -5.11 -1.31 39.22
CA LEU A 646 -5.09 -2.75 39.51
C LEU A 646 -6.04 -3.16 40.63
N ASP A 647 -6.28 -2.29 41.62
CA ASP A 647 -7.25 -2.53 42.69
C ASP A 647 -8.68 -2.66 42.16
N GLU A 648 -9.10 -1.80 41.20
CA GLU A 648 -10.38 -1.94 40.51
C GLU A 648 -10.50 -3.28 39.74
N VAL A 649 -9.40 -3.71 39.08
CA VAL A 649 -9.36 -5.03 38.40
C VAL A 649 -9.62 -6.15 39.39
N LEU A 650 -8.94 -6.14 40.54
CA LEU A 650 -9.09 -7.16 41.57
C LEU A 650 -10.47 -7.11 42.24
N GLU A 651 -11.05 -5.91 42.38
CA GLU A 651 -12.42 -5.76 42.88
C GLU A 651 -13.42 -6.49 41.98
N HIS A 652 -13.25 -6.40 40.67
CA HIS A 652 -14.12 -7.09 39.72
C HIS A 652 -13.82 -8.58 39.56
N ALA A 653 -12.54 -9.01 39.71
CA ALA A 653 -12.10 -10.35 39.41
C ALA A 653 -12.16 -11.34 40.60
N LEU A 654 -11.85 -10.87 41.81
CA LEU A 654 -11.76 -11.71 42.96
C LEU A 654 -13.14 -12.04 43.58
N VAL A 655 -13.27 -13.26 44.10
CA VAL A 655 -14.49 -13.74 44.75
C VAL A 655 -14.16 -14.19 46.22
N GLY A 656 -14.92 -13.67 47.17
CA GLY A 656 -14.71 -13.94 48.62
C GLY A 656 -14.83 -12.65 49.41
N ALA A 657 -15.75 -12.57 50.40
CA ALA A 657 -16.14 -11.30 50.97
C ALA A 657 -15.11 -10.64 51.89
N GLU A 658 -14.52 -11.43 52.85
CA GLU A 658 -13.63 -10.84 53.88
C GLU A 658 -12.17 -10.72 53.37
N GLU A 659 -11.64 -11.73 52.71
CA GLU A 659 -10.27 -11.77 52.18
C GLU A 659 -10.11 -10.76 51.02
N LYS A 660 -11.13 -10.60 50.18
CA LYS A 660 -11.15 -9.64 49.08
C LYS A 660 -11.11 -8.20 49.60
N VAL A 661 -11.97 -7.81 50.53
CA VAL A 661 -12.03 -6.43 51.05
C VAL A 661 -10.70 -6.06 51.69
N SER A 662 -10.12 -6.92 52.55
CA SER A 662 -8.80 -6.70 53.15
C SER A 662 -7.67 -6.53 52.15
N LEU A 663 -7.69 -7.26 51.03
CA LEU A 663 -6.69 -7.16 49.98
C LEU A 663 -6.84 -5.89 49.16
N VAL A 664 -8.08 -5.57 48.67
CA VAL A 664 -8.40 -4.40 47.90
C VAL A 664 -8.11 -3.10 48.67
N GLU A 665 -8.48 -3.04 49.97
CA GLU A 665 -8.17 -1.89 50.80
C GLU A 665 -6.67 -1.69 51.01
N ARG A 666 -5.88 -2.73 51.22
CA ARG A 666 -4.40 -2.66 51.28
C ARG A 666 -3.80 -2.13 50.00
N LEU A 667 -4.32 -2.57 48.85
CA LEU A 667 -3.89 -2.13 47.52
C LEU A 667 -4.20 -0.67 47.26
N ALA A 668 -5.43 -0.24 47.54
CA ALA A 668 -5.87 1.15 47.38
C ALA A 668 -4.99 2.09 48.21
N MET A 669 -4.67 1.74 49.46
CA MET A 669 -3.77 2.56 50.29
C MET A 669 -2.35 2.66 49.72
N VAL A 670 -1.82 1.60 49.15
CA VAL A 670 -0.48 1.59 48.54
C VAL A 670 -0.45 2.44 47.26
N ILE A 671 -1.46 2.31 46.40
CA ILE A 671 -1.58 3.09 45.15
C ILE A 671 -1.75 4.59 45.46
N ASP A 672 -2.63 4.93 46.43
CA ASP A 672 -2.82 6.31 46.88
C ASP A 672 -1.53 6.94 47.49
N THR A 673 -0.75 6.17 48.20
CA THR A 673 0.54 6.59 48.74
C THR A 673 1.57 6.86 47.63
N ILE A 674 1.53 6.10 46.54
CA ILE A 674 2.40 6.27 45.38
C ILE A 674 2.01 7.54 44.60
N SER A 675 0.71 7.75 44.37
CA SER A 675 0.22 8.90 43.62
C SER A 675 0.47 10.22 44.37
N LYS A 676 0.32 10.23 45.69
CA LYS A 676 0.55 11.42 46.55
C LYS A 676 2.03 11.73 46.80
N GLY A 677 2.92 10.71 46.71
CA GLY A 677 4.38 10.90 46.87
C GLY A 677 5.07 11.60 45.71
N THR A 678 4.39 11.84 44.60
CA THR A 678 4.94 12.52 43.43
C THR A 678 4.57 14.01 43.34
N ASP A 679 3.66 14.51 44.19
CA ASP A 679 3.21 15.92 44.18
C ASP A 679 4.02 16.87 45.09
N THR A 680 5.04 16.39 45.76
CA THR A 680 6.01 17.27 46.44
C THR A 680 7.01 17.82 45.44
N GLN A 681 6.66 18.90 44.76
CA GLN A 681 7.64 19.80 44.14
C GLN A 681 8.61 20.31 45.20
N PRO A 682 9.92 20.29 44.99
CA PRO A 682 10.82 21.02 45.85
C PRO A 682 10.60 22.50 45.59
N SER A 683 10.06 23.21 46.57
CA SER A 683 10.11 24.66 46.64
C SER A 683 11.55 25.05 46.95
N ALA A 684 12.29 25.55 45.97
CA ALA A 684 13.31 26.61 46.07
C ALA A 684 13.86 26.92 44.66
#